data_452c34399d2bb07d0ef1f49709af696d
#
_entry.id   452c34399d2bb07d0ef1f49709af696d
#
_cell.length_a   1.000
_cell.length_b   1.000
_cell.length_c   1.000
_cell.angle_alpha   90.00
_cell.angle_beta   90.00
_cell.angle_gamma   90.00
#
_symmetry.space_group_name_H-M   'P 1'
#
loop_
_entity.id
_entity.type
_entity.pdbx_description
1 polymer ?
#
loop_
_entity_poly.entity_id
_entity_poly.type
_entity_poly.pdbx_seq_one_letter_code
_entity_poly.pdbx_strand_id
1 'polypeptide(L)'
;MPLCETHLGSDQRMRGMIRALIFLLTCSSLRAESVILAKEGRALLPIVLSDDRLKPVANELATMLRRITGAEFAIQSSVEPHGIFLGVEFPDRGINAREDYTIRSGKGQVTLVGQTPHAVEHAVWDLLYRIGFRQFFPGRTWEVVPHSPSLIIEVDVSESPDYHARKIWAGFGHLKEREAVYGEWNRRNRATSGITLNSGHSYGAVMSRHEATFAAHPEFLALVEGKRQKPKFCIANAGLRNLVADDALAQFAKDPTLDSISYDPSDGGGWCECAECRKIGSATDRALLLANDVAEAVTAAYPGRLIGMYAYNEHSPPPSIAAHPNVVISVATGFIRGGYTMEQLLAGWQAKAKTLGIREYYSVNTWDRDLPGAARGGNLEYLRTTIPHFHQSGARFMSAESSDNFGPNGLGYYLATRMMWDVKEAKNIDSLTNDFLDKAFGAARAPMAKFYSLLDGTKRQALSDDLLGRMYRLLDEARGLGADEATQARLDDLALYTRYVELYHDYASAQGKERQAAFEQLFRFIWLIRQSGMVHVKALWRDLPNRDRSVALPELARYSDPDATNPWKSDEAFTAEQISAFIRDGMTNRKLLDFEPIAFGSKLVPATELKLPEVPRGNAGIYLRGVRDFWTWIEKQPATITLTGKAGIIYPTCGHAKVDLYPLAEAESKAVAHFEIPPDKADHVIELKTAFPGLHRIEVSDGTQGTLISWPDGMPMTLVSSQEQPAKLFGRWHLYFYVPKGTKIIGGFSEGGGFLLDPVGKTVHTFLDKPGYFSIPVPHGEDGKLWSFKHSAGNRFLMTVPPCLARDASELLLPEEVVAKDARR
;
A
#
# COMPACT_ATOMS: atom_id res chain seq x y z
N MET A 1 -27.45 67.85 -22.98
CA MET A 1 -26.21 68.64 -22.74
C MET A 1 -25.79 68.58 -21.33
N PRO A 2 -24.48 68.34 -20.95
CA PRO A 2 -23.41 67.86 -21.83
C PRO A 2 -22.72 66.61 -21.21
N LEU A 3 -21.98 65.95 -22.12
CA LEU A 3 -20.93 64.94 -21.95
C LEU A 3 -19.81 65.40 -21.01
N CYS A 4 -19.25 64.47 -20.24
CA CYS A 4 -17.83 64.51 -19.87
C CYS A 4 -17.25 63.10 -19.84
N GLU A 5 -16.45 62.81 -20.86
CA GLU A 5 -15.58 61.65 -20.98
C GLU A 5 -14.45 61.68 -19.94
N THR A 6 -14.11 60.52 -19.41
CA THR A 6 -12.73 60.32 -18.92
C THR A 6 -12.22 58.99 -19.50
N HIS A 7 -11.59 59.06 -20.64
CA HIS A 7 -10.61 58.15 -21.16
C HIS A 7 -9.32 58.18 -20.29
N LEU A 8 -9.11 57.18 -19.48
CA LEU A 8 -7.73 56.83 -18.97
C LEU A 8 -7.80 55.41 -18.36
N GLY A 9 -7.76 54.39 -19.19
CA GLY A 9 -7.76 53.00 -18.74
C GLY A 9 -7.38 51.95 -19.80
N SER A 10 -7.37 52.32 -21.08
CA SER A 10 -7.17 51.39 -22.20
C SER A 10 -5.67 51.17 -22.56
N ASP A 11 -4.81 52.11 -22.26
CA ASP A 11 -3.42 52.05 -22.71
C ASP A 11 -2.52 51.16 -21.87
N GLN A 12 -2.78 51.00 -20.59
CA GLN A 12 -2.06 50.05 -19.73
C GLN A 12 -2.45 48.58 -19.94
N ARG A 13 -3.72 48.29 -20.24
CA ARG A 13 -4.18 46.95 -20.57
C ARG A 13 -3.67 46.50 -21.95
N MET A 14 -3.64 47.39 -22.92
CA MET A 14 -3.15 47.06 -24.26
C MET A 14 -1.61 46.87 -24.28
N ARG A 15 -0.85 47.62 -23.49
CA ARG A 15 0.60 47.42 -23.33
C ARG A 15 0.93 46.11 -22.56
N GLY A 16 0.11 45.69 -21.59
CA GLY A 16 0.18 44.37 -20.93
C GLY A 16 -0.12 43.22 -21.90
N MET A 17 -1.17 43.29 -22.71
CA MET A 17 -1.51 42.28 -23.72
C MET A 17 -0.47 42.19 -24.85
N ILE A 18 0.10 43.29 -25.32
CA ILE A 18 1.15 43.28 -26.36
C ILE A 18 2.44 42.69 -25.80
N ARG A 19 2.81 42.94 -24.52
CA ARG A 19 3.95 42.31 -23.88
C ARG A 19 3.78 40.82 -23.61
N ALA A 20 2.56 40.37 -23.25
CA ALA A 20 2.22 38.96 -23.13
C ALA A 20 2.24 38.22 -24.47
N LEU A 21 1.80 38.89 -25.55
CA LEU A 21 1.82 38.34 -26.92
C LEU A 21 3.25 38.26 -27.49
N ILE A 22 4.12 39.21 -27.16
CA ILE A 22 5.55 39.19 -27.57
C ILE A 22 6.28 38.08 -26.80
N PHE A 23 5.93 37.79 -25.53
CA PHE A 23 6.51 36.69 -24.77
C PHE A 23 6.07 35.30 -25.30
N LEU A 24 4.83 35.18 -25.80
CA LEU A 24 4.29 33.94 -26.42
C LEU A 24 4.86 33.69 -27.84
N LEU A 25 5.28 34.72 -28.57
CA LEU A 25 5.83 34.60 -29.93
C LEU A 25 7.34 34.33 -29.98
N THR A 26 8.07 34.46 -28.86
CA THR A 26 9.51 34.11 -28.76
C THR A 26 9.75 32.69 -28.22
N CYS A 27 8.73 31.90 -27.94
CA CYS A 27 8.83 30.49 -27.54
C CYS A 27 8.93 29.52 -28.74
N SER A 28 9.56 29.92 -29.84
CA SER A 28 9.94 29.01 -30.92
C SER A 28 11.26 28.31 -30.52
N SER A 29 11.18 27.02 -30.19
CA SER A 29 12.25 26.00 -30.17
C SER A 29 13.67 26.50 -29.82
N LEU A 30 13.86 27.13 -28.68
CA LEU A 30 15.20 27.28 -28.09
C LEU A 30 15.56 25.88 -27.56
N ARG A 31 16.58 25.23 -28.17
CA ARG A 31 17.23 24.07 -27.53
C ARG A 31 17.76 24.48 -26.17
N ALA A 32 17.69 23.58 -25.20
CA ALA A 32 18.36 23.76 -23.93
C ALA A 32 19.85 24.11 -24.20
N GLU A 33 20.36 25.11 -23.51
CA GLU A 33 21.79 25.47 -23.56
C GLU A 33 22.39 25.23 -22.19
N SER A 34 23.62 24.77 -22.17
CA SER A 34 24.36 24.59 -20.91
C SER A 34 24.64 25.94 -20.23
N VAL A 35 24.30 26.03 -18.94
CA VAL A 35 24.50 27.23 -18.11
C VAL A 35 25.33 26.85 -16.88
N ILE A 36 26.39 27.62 -16.62
CA ILE A 36 27.28 27.42 -15.48
C ILE A 36 26.72 28.20 -14.29
N LEU A 37 26.29 27.51 -13.26
CA LEU A 37 25.78 28.10 -12.02
C LEU A 37 26.90 28.45 -11.05
N ALA A 38 27.90 27.57 -10.95
CA ALA A 38 29.08 27.76 -10.10
C ALA A 38 30.34 27.22 -10.80
N LYS A 39 31.51 27.83 -10.51
CA LYS A 39 32.80 27.36 -10.97
C LYS A 39 33.80 27.44 -9.82
N GLU A 40 34.47 26.32 -9.53
CA GLU A 40 35.51 26.21 -8.49
C GLU A 40 35.07 26.80 -7.13
N GLY A 41 33.86 26.50 -6.70
CA GLY A 41 33.29 26.98 -5.43
C GLY A 41 32.87 28.45 -5.44
N ARG A 42 32.72 29.10 -6.63
CA ARG A 42 32.20 30.46 -6.76
C ARG A 42 30.90 30.47 -7.56
N ALA A 43 29.86 31.10 -7.01
CA ALA A 43 28.62 31.32 -7.72
C ALA A 43 28.83 32.32 -8.87
N LEU A 44 28.33 31.98 -10.05
CA LEU A 44 28.40 32.86 -11.22
C LEU A 44 27.08 33.59 -11.48
N LEU A 45 26.00 33.12 -10.94
CA LEU A 45 24.66 33.66 -11.11
C LEU A 45 24.00 33.90 -9.76
N PRO A 46 23.28 35.03 -9.57
CA PRO A 46 22.42 35.19 -8.40
C PRO A 46 21.12 34.37 -8.54
N ILE A 47 20.46 34.12 -7.44
CA ILE A 47 19.05 33.65 -7.40
C ILE A 47 18.20 34.92 -7.46
N VAL A 48 17.26 34.97 -8.40
CA VAL A 48 16.41 36.12 -8.65
C VAL A 48 14.96 35.76 -8.49
N LEU A 49 14.19 36.46 -7.68
CA LEU A 49 12.79 36.22 -7.48
C LEU A 49 11.90 37.36 -7.96
N SER A 50 10.81 37.02 -8.66
CA SER A 50 9.83 37.99 -9.17
C SER A 50 8.78 38.39 -8.14
N ASP A 51 8.68 37.63 -7.01
CA ASP A 51 7.65 37.79 -6.00
C ASP A 51 8.22 37.46 -4.62
N ASP A 52 7.96 38.30 -3.65
CA ASP A 52 8.45 38.11 -2.26
C ASP A 52 7.94 36.83 -1.57
N ARG A 53 6.81 36.28 -2.03
CA ARG A 53 6.30 34.99 -1.58
C ARG A 53 7.25 33.82 -1.87
N LEU A 54 8.18 34.00 -2.81
CA LEU A 54 9.18 33.00 -3.18
C LEU A 54 10.44 33.02 -2.30
N LYS A 55 10.58 34.00 -1.38
CA LYS A 55 11.74 34.10 -0.47
C LYS A 55 12.07 32.80 0.26
N PRO A 56 11.10 32.07 0.88
CA PRO A 56 11.42 30.82 1.56
C PRO A 56 12.06 29.79 0.62
N VAL A 57 11.49 29.62 -0.57
CA VAL A 57 11.98 28.69 -1.61
C VAL A 57 13.36 29.10 -2.14
N ALA A 58 13.58 30.40 -2.35
CA ALA A 58 14.88 30.94 -2.78
C ALA A 58 15.97 30.69 -1.72
N ASN A 59 15.68 30.88 -0.43
CA ASN A 59 16.60 30.59 0.67
C ASN A 59 16.93 29.08 0.74
N GLU A 60 15.96 28.23 0.52
CA GLU A 60 16.14 26.78 0.49
C GLU A 60 17.04 26.39 -0.70
N LEU A 61 16.79 26.93 -1.90
CA LEU A 61 17.63 26.73 -3.08
C LEU A 61 19.06 27.20 -2.84
N ALA A 62 19.25 28.41 -2.29
CA ALA A 62 20.59 28.96 -1.97
C ALA A 62 21.33 28.04 -0.99
N THR A 63 20.65 27.58 0.05
CA THR A 63 21.21 26.67 1.04
C THR A 63 21.65 25.35 0.39
N MET A 64 20.82 24.77 -0.47
CA MET A 64 21.13 23.50 -1.14
C MET A 64 22.25 23.66 -2.16
N LEU A 65 22.25 24.74 -2.96
CA LEU A 65 23.34 25.02 -3.90
C LEU A 65 24.66 25.25 -3.19
N ARG A 66 24.67 25.95 -2.03
CA ARG A 66 25.85 26.05 -1.18
C ARG A 66 26.38 24.73 -0.69
N ARG A 67 25.47 23.84 -0.21
CA ARG A 67 25.86 22.47 0.22
C ARG A 67 26.47 21.66 -0.93
N ILE A 68 25.96 21.84 -2.16
CA ILE A 68 26.41 21.12 -3.35
C ILE A 68 27.75 21.68 -3.86
N THR A 69 27.89 23.01 -3.92
CA THR A 69 28.99 23.67 -4.64
C THR A 69 30.05 24.28 -3.73
N GLY A 70 29.74 24.54 -2.48
CA GLY A 70 30.54 25.37 -1.57
C GLY A 70 30.38 26.87 -1.79
N ALA A 71 29.64 27.32 -2.83
CA ALA A 71 29.50 28.71 -3.22
C ALA A 71 28.28 29.37 -2.55
N GLU A 72 28.43 30.65 -2.18
CA GLU A 72 27.34 31.50 -1.69
C GLU A 72 26.59 32.13 -2.85
N PHE A 73 25.28 31.87 -2.94
CA PHE A 73 24.42 32.44 -3.99
C PHE A 73 23.64 33.62 -3.43
N ALA A 74 23.89 34.83 -3.99
CA ALA A 74 23.15 36.03 -3.62
C ALA A 74 21.68 35.94 -4.07
N ILE A 75 20.76 36.40 -3.22
CA ILE A 75 19.34 36.48 -3.54
C ILE A 75 18.98 37.92 -3.86
N GLN A 76 18.32 38.17 -4.97
CA GLN A 76 17.89 39.44 -5.48
C GLN A 76 16.41 39.44 -5.88
N SER A 77 15.77 40.62 -5.88
CA SER A 77 14.41 40.79 -6.39
C SER A 77 14.45 41.52 -7.73
N SER A 78 13.82 40.96 -8.77
CA SER A 78 13.69 41.63 -10.09
C SER A 78 12.53 41.01 -10.85
N VAL A 79 11.81 41.80 -11.62
CA VAL A 79 10.76 41.35 -12.53
C VAL A 79 11.32 40.89 -13.87
N GLU A 80 12.58 41.22 -14.18
CA GLU A 80 13.26 40.82 -15.42
C GLU A 80 14.04 39.54 -15.17
N PRO A 81 13.82 38.46 -15.98
CA PRO A 81 14.55 37.21 -15.84
C PRO A 81 16.06 37.39 -16.09
N HIS A 82 16.86 37.05 -15.09
CA HIS A 82 18.31 36.91 -15.22
C HIS A 82 18.79 35.94 -14.10
N GLY A 83 20.00 35.43 -14.19
CA GLY A 83 20.54 34.53 -13.18
C GLY A 83 19.75 33.20 -13.07
N ILE A 84 19.48 32.76 -11.85
CA ILE A 84 18.58 31.65 -11.53
C ILE A 84 17.26 32.28 -11.14
N PHE A 85 16.34 32.43 -12.11
CA PHE A 85 15.10 33.18 -11.97
C PHE A 85 13.95 32.28 -11.46
N LEU A 86 13.34 32.72 -10.37
CA LEU A 86 12.13 32.12 -9.80
C LEU A 86 10.95 33.06 -10.10
N GLY A 87 9.96 32.56 -10.86
CA GLY A 87 8.81 33.35 -11.29
C GLY A 87 7.48 32.66 -11.12
N VAL A 88 6.42 33.46 -10.90
CA VAL A 88 5.03 32.99 -10.92
C VAL A 88 4.37 33.45 -12.20
N GLU A 89 3.71 32.53 -12.93
CA GLU A 89 3.05 32.79 -14.20
C GLU A 89 1.65 33.38 -13.98
N PHE A 90 1.28 34.39 -14.77
CA PHE A 90 -0.06 34.94 -14.85
C PHE A 90 -0.55 34.88 -16.33
N PRO A 91 -1.81 34.58 -16.62
CA PRO A 91 -2.96 34.42 -15.74
C PRO A 91 -3.08 33.02 -15.12
N ASP A 92 -3.94 32.90 -14.11
CA ASP A 92 -4.32 31.62 -13.50
C ASP A 92 -5.01 30.72 -14.54
N ARG A 93 -4.50 29.49 -14.73
CA ARG A 93 -5.04 28.48 -15.67
C ARG A 93 -6.03 27.53 -14.97
N GLY A 94 -6.42 27.85 -13.74
CA GLY A 94 -7.39 27.09 -12.97
C GLY A 94 -6.78 26.07 -12.01
N ILE A 95 -7.67 25.46 -11.22
CA ILE A 95 -7.29 24.61 -10.08
C ILE A 95 -6.40 23.43 -10.46
N ASN A 96 -6.62 22.83 -11.63
CA ASN A 96 -5.86 21.65 -12.08
C ASN A 96 -4.44 22.00 -12.55
N ALA A 97 -4.16 23.27 -12.87
CA ALA A 97 -2.86 23.74 -13.33
C ALA A 97 -1.99 24.35 -12.20
N ARG A 98 -2.49 24.37 -10.97
CA ARG A 98 -1.82 25.04 -9.84
C ARG A 98 -0.38 24.57 -9.56
N GLU A 99 -0.04 23.36 -10.00
CA GLU A 99 1.26 22.75 -9.79
C GLU A 99 2.10 22.68 -11.08
N ASP A 100 1.59 23.20 -12.20
CA ASP A 100 2.31 23.24 -13.46
C ASP A 100 3.53 24.17 -13.35
N TYR A 101 4.67 23.72 -13.87
CA TYR A 101 5.87 24.53 -13.94
C TYR A 101 6.73 24.22 -15.16
N THR A 102 7.67 25.13 -15.43
CA THR A 102 8.73 24.94 -16.42
C THR A 102 10.09 25.21 -15.81
N ILE A 103 11.11 24.45 -16.24
CA ILE A 103 12.50 24.72 -15.94
C ILE A 103 13.23 24.79 -17.27
N ARG A 104 13.89 25.94 -17.57
CA ARG A 104 14.64 26.16 -18.81
C ARG A 104 15.98 26.78 -18.57
N SER A 105 16.99 26.25 -19.22
CA SER A 105 18.34 26.83 -19.27
C SER A 105 18.64 27.39 -20.67
N GLY A 106 19.25 28.54 -20.74
CA GLY A 106 19.64 29.16 -22.00
C GLY A 106 19.99 30.66 -21.85
N LYS A 107 20.72 31.21 -22.78
CA LYS A 107 21.15 32.63 -22.77
C LYS A 107 21.84 33.02 -21.45
N GLY A 108 22.60 32.11 -20.84
CA GLY A 108 23.33 32.38 -19.61
C GLY A 108 22.45 32.44 -18.33
N GLN A 109 21.23 31.97 -18.36
CA GLN A 109 20.32 31.99 -17.22
C GLN A 109 19.56 30.66 -17.08
N VAL A 110 18.99 30.42 -15.91
CA VAL A 110 18.04 29.30 -15.65
C VAL A 110 16.74 29.90 -15.13
N THR A 111 15.61 29.55 -15.76
CA THR A 111 14.27 30.02 -15.33
C THR A 111 13.47 28.89 -14.76
N LEU A 112 12.88 29.08 -13.57
CA LEU A 112 11.94 28.19 -12.90
C LEU A 112 10.64 29.00 -12.77
N VAL A 113 9.64 28.67 -13.59
CA VAL A 113 8.38 29.41 -13.62
C VAL A 113 7.22 28.45 -13.34
N GLY A 114 6.40 28.77 -12.35
CA GLY A 114 5.26 27.98 -11.96
C GLY A 114 3.96 28.77 -11.94
N GLN A 115 2.81 28.08 -12.01
CA GLN A 115 1.50 28.72 -11.91
C GLN A 115 1.23 29.34 -10.53
N THR A 116 1.86 28.81 -9.49
CA THR A 116 1.74 29.27 -8.10
C THR A 116 3.13 29.25 -7.44
N PRO A 117 3.31 29.92 -6.30
CA PRO A 117 4.53 29.76 -5.48
C PRO A 117 4.82 28.29 -5.13
N HIS A 118 3.78 27.47 -4.93
CA HIS A 118 3.92 26.03 -4.66
C HIS A 118 4.48 25.27 -5.90
N ALA A 119 4.04 25.62 -7.10
CA ALA A 119 4.60 25.05 -8.32
C ALA A 119 6.08 25.43 -8.52
N VAL A 120 6.48 26.66 -8.11
CA VAL A 120 7.90 27.06 -8.13
C VAL A 120 8.70 26.26 -7.10
N GLU A 121 8.14 25.96 -5.92
CA GLU A 121 8.78 25.06 -4.95
C GLU A 121 9.02 23.67 -5.58
N HIS A 122 8.04 23.11 -6.28
CA HIS A 122 8.22 21.85 -7.01
C HIS A 122 9.29 21.94 -8.10
N ALA A 123 9.35 23.06 -8.84
CA ALA A 123 10.39 23.27 -9.84
C ALA A 123 11.78 23.30 -9.21
N VAL A 124 11.94 23.94 -8.05
CA VAL A 124 13.22 23.97 -7.31
C VAL A 124 13.66 22.58 -6.88
N TRP A 125 12.73 21.77 -6.31
CA TRP A 125 13.07 20.41 -5.90
C TRP A 125 13.31 19.47 -7.09
N ASP A 126 12.66 19.69 -8.23
CA ASP A 126 12.94 18.96 -9.46
C ASP A 126 14.31 19.35 -10.05
N LEU A 127 14.69 20.64 -10.03
CA LEU A 127 16.02 21.07 -10.41
C LEU A 127 17.09 20.40 -9.55
N LEU A 128 16.93 20.43 -8.23
CA LEU A 128 17.85 19.78 -7.29
C LEU A 128 17.93 18.28 -7.50
N TYR A 129 16.79 17.62 -7.78
CA TYR A 129 16.76 16.20 -8.15
C TYR A 129 17.60 15.92 -9.41
N ARG A 130 17.50 16.76 -10.44
CA ARG A 130 18.26 16.64 -11.70
C ARG A 130 19.77 16.90 -11.48
N ILE A 131 20.13 17.73 -10.52
CA ILE A 131 21.52 17.95 -10.08
C ILE A 131 22.08 16.70 -9.36
N GLY A 132 21.21 15.84 -8.82
CA GLY A 132 21.61 14.62 -8.13
C GLY A 132 21.24 14.56 -6.65
N PHE A 133 20.59 15.58 -6.09
CA PHE A 133 20.06 15.56 -4.74
C PHE A 133 19.00 14.49 -4.59
N ARG A 134 18.97 13.80 -3.45
CA ARG A 134 17.89 12.87 -3.08
C ARG A 134 17.53 13.04 -1.61
N GLN A 135 16.25 12.87 -1.31
CA GLN A 135 15.73 12.66 0.05
C GLN A 135 14.94 11.38 0.03
N PHE A 136 15.59 10.25 0.25
CA PHE A 136 14.93 8.93 0.12
C PHE A 136 13.91 8.70 1.22
N PHE A 137 14.28 8.90 2.48
CA PHE A 137 13.38 8.80 3.64
C PHE A 137 13.43 10.11 4.45
N PRO A 138 12.47 10.35 5.35
CA PRO A 138 12.50 11.52 6.21
C PRO A 138 13.72 11.55 7.12
N GLY A 139 14.34 12.71 7.25
CA GLY A 139 15.50 12.94 8.10
C GLY A 139 16.82 13.05 7.34
N ARG A 140 17.81 13.65 7.99
CA ARG A 140 19.10 13.97 7.38
C ARG A 140 19.93 12.74 7.03
N THR A 141 19.81 11.65 7.77
CA THR A 141 20.47 10.37 7.48
C THR A 141 20.20 9.91 6.04
N TRP A 142 18.99 10.16 5.55
CA TRP A 142 18.53 9.69 4.25
C TRP A 142 18.58 10.77 3.15
N GLU A 143 19.24 11.89 3.41
CA GLU A 143 19.64 12.86 2.37
C GLU A 143 20.89 12.37 1.65
N VAL A 144 20.93 12.60 0.34
CA VAL A 144 22.12 12.49 -0.49
C VAL A 144 22.32 13.82 -1.17
N VAL A 145 23.40 14.51 -0.79
CA VAL A 145 23.78 15.82 -1.35
C VAL A 145 25.03 15.61 -2.19
N PRO A 146 24.95 15.77 -3.52
CA PRO A 146 26.13 15.62 -4.36
C PRO A 146 27.13 16.75 -4.05
N HIS A 147 28.41 16.47 -4.21
CA HIS A 147 29.46 17.50 -4.12
C HIS A 147 29.96 17.83 -5.51
N SER A 148 29.80 19.11 -5.96
CA SER A 148 30.17 19.57 -7.29
C SER A 148 30.56 21.06 -7.24
N PRO A 149 31.82 21.39 -6.95
CA PRO A 149 32.29 22.79 -6.89
C PRO A 149 32.13 23.55 -8.20
N SER A 150 32.04 22.84 -9.33
CA SER A 150 31.70 23.39 -10.64
C SER A 150 30.39 22.73 -11.11
N LEU A 151 29.35 23.55 -11.21
CA LEU A 151 28.00 23.06 -11.51
C LEU A 151 27.47 23.64 -12.81
N ILE A 152 27.15 22.76 -13.77
CA ILE A 152 26.59 23.09 -15.07
C ILE A 152 25.23 22.46 -15.19
N ILE A 153 24.27 23.18 -15.74
CA ILE A 153 22.90 22.72 -15.95
C ILE A 153 22.51 22.86 -17.41
N GLU A 154 21.87 21.84 -17.95
CA GLU A 154 21.18 21.89 -19.24
C GLU A 154 19.82 21.26 -19.06
N VAL A 155 18.73 22.05 -19.20
CA VAL A 155 17.38 21.60 -18.91
C VAL A 155 16.33 22.37 -19.71
N ASP A 156 15.38 21.68 -20.30
CA ASP A 156 14.15 22.25 -20.87
C ASP A 156 13.01 21.25 -20.59
N VAL A 157 12.23 21.52 -19.55
CA VAL A 157 11.13 20.67 -19.14
C VAL A 157 9.89 21.50 -18.79
N SER A 158 8.73 20.89 -19.05
CA SER A 158 7.44 21.37 -18.59
C SER A 158 6.77 20.19 -17.86
N GLU A 159 6.41 20.43 -16.63
CA GLU A 159 5.92 19.38 -15.72
C GLU A 159 4.54 19.71 -15.18
N SER A 160 3.73 18.69 -15.01
CA SER A 160 2.41 18.72 -14.40
C SER A 160 2.14 17.37 -13.73
N PRO A 161 1.60 17.32 -12.51
CA PRO A 161 1.37 16.04 -11.85
C PRO A 161 0.18 15.29 -12.46
N ASP A 162 0.32 13.98 -12.65
CA ASP A 162 -0.78 13.09 -13.06
C ASP A 162 -1.86 12.95 -11.98
N TYR A 163 -1.44 12.98 -10.71
CA TYR A 163 -2.37 13.04 -9.57
C TYR A 163 -2.35 14.41 -8.92
N HIS A 164 -3.51 15.07 -8.84
CA HIS A 164 -3.66 16.39 -8.20
C HIS A 164 -3.53 16.33 -6.66
N ALA A 165 -3.78 15.18 -6.04
CA ALA A 165 -3.44 14.92 -4.65
C ALA A 165 -2.64 13.62 -4.55
N ARG A 166 -1.53 13.66 -3.79
CA ARG A 166 -0.53 12.58 -3.68
C ARG A 166 -0.21 12.29 -2.22
N LYS A 167 -1.28 12.16 -1.42
CA LYS A 167 -1.19 12.08 0.04
C LYS A 167 -0.85 10.66 0.50
N ILE A 168 0.32 10.48 1.11
CA ILE A 168 0.67 9.33 1.95
C ILE A 168 0.63 9.85 3.39
N TRP A 169 -0.09 9.20 4.30
CA TRP A 169 -0.29 9.74 5.65
C TRP A 169 -0.39 8.64 6.70
N ALA A 170 0.17 8.86 7.88
CA ALA A 170 0.18 7.89 8.95
C ALA A 170 -1.18 7.83 9.66
N GLY A 171 -1.85 6.65 9.63
CA GLY A 171 -3.20 6.43 10.17
C GLY A 171 -3.33 6.73 11.65
N PHE A 172 -2.27 6.52 12.44
CA PHE A 172 -2.20 6.88 13.86
C PHE A 172 -1.53 8.25 14.11
N GLY A 173 -1.16 8.99 13.02
CA GLY A 173 -0.37 10.23 13.08
C GLY A 173 1.09 9.97 13.47
N HIS A 174 1.95 10.93 13.18
CA HIS A 174 3.36 10.87 13.54
C HIS A 174 3.57 11.17 15.04
N LEU A 175 4.78 10.90 15.54
CA LEU A 175 5.28 11.55 16.74
C LEU A 175 5.45 13.05 16.44
N LYS A 176 5.26 13.91 17.45
CA LYS A 176 5.30 15.38 17.26
C LYS A 176 6.62 15.85 16.65
N GLU A 177 7.72 15.30 17.11
CA GLU A 177 9.07 15.62 16.64
C GLU A 177 9.34 15.16 15.20
N ARG A 178 8.54 14.23 14.67
CA ARG A 178 8.68 13.72 13.30
C ARG A 178 7.77 14.41 12.28
N GLU A 179 6.77 15.17 12.74
CA GLU A 179 5.82 15.86 11.85
C GLU A 179 6.53 16.82 10.89
N ALA A 180 7.46 17.63 11.39
CA ALA A 180 8.22 18.59 10.58
C ALA A 180 9.14 17.88 9.59
N VAL A 181 9.83 16.83 10.03
CA VAL A 181 10.75 16.03 9.21
C VAL A 181 10.00 15.31 8.08
N TYR A 182 8.83 14.77 8.37
CA TYR A 182 7.95 14.17 7.37
C TYR A 182 7.40 15.20 6.38
N GLY A 183 7.00 16.38 6.86
CA GLY A 183 6.55 17.48 6.02
C GLY A 183 7.64 17.95 5.05
N GLU A 184 8.89 18.03 5.51
CA GLU A 184 10.04 18.35 4.67
C GLU A 184 10.27 17.28 3.58
N TRP A 185 10.19 16.00 3.91
CA TRP A 185 10.29 14.90 2.95
C TRP A 185 9.20 14.99 1.86
N ASN A 186 7.95 15.27 2.24
CA ASN A 186 6.84 15.45 1.30
C ASN A 186 7.12 16.59 0.31
N ARG A 187 7.57 17.76 0.78
CA ARG A 187 7.88 18.92 -0.08
C ARG A 187 9.01 18.59 -1.07
N ARG A 188 10.09 18.00 -0.56
CA ARG A 188 11.29 17.67 -1.35
C ARG A 188 11.06 16.59 -2.40
N ASN A 189 10.08 15.72 -2.19
CA ASN A 189 9.67 14.68 -3.14
C ASN A 189 8.43 15.04 -3.97
N ARG A 190 8.00 16.32 -3.97
CA ARG A 190 6.81 16.81 -4.68
C ARG A 190 5.54 16.00 -4.31
N ALA A 191 5.47 15.49 -3.07
CA ALA A 191 4.33 14.75 -2.53
C ALA A 191 3.28 15.66 -1.88
N THR A 192 3.58 16.94 -1.69
CA THR A 192 2.59 17.97 -1.36
C THR A 192 1.70 18.26 -2.57
N SER A 193 0.48 18.70 -2.34
CA SER A 193 -0.54 18.82 -3.37
C SER A 193 -1.07 20.25 -3.47
N GLY A 194 -1.28 20.74 -4.69
CA GLY A 194 -1.88 22.05 -4.96
C GLY A 194 -3.38 22.10 -4.71
N ILE A 195 -4.03 20.94 -4.55
CA ILE A 195 -5.44 20.80 -4.24
C ILE A 195 -5.58 19.89 -3.01
N THR A 196 -6.30 20.37 -2.00
CA THR A 196 -6.64 19.57 -0.84
C THR A 196 -8.01 18.92 -1.03
N LEU A 197 -8.06 17.59 -1.21
CA LEU A 197 -9.30 16.83 -1.22
C LEU A 197 -9.56 16.24 0.17
N ASN A 198 -10.65 16.67 0.78
CA ASN A 198 -11.21 16.10 2.01
C ASN A 198 -12.31 15.11 1.63
N SER A 199 -12.16 13.83 2.02
CA SER A 199 -13.13 12.77 1.74
C SER A 199 -13.48 11.92 2.98
N GLY A 200 -12.92 12.25 4.15
CA GLY A 200 -13.09 11.48 5.38
C GLY A 200 -14.46 11.59 6.03
N HIS A 201 -14.80 10.65 6.88
CA HIS A 201 -16.06 10.60 7.62
C HIS A 201 -16.41 11.94 8.29
N SER A 202 -17.59 12.50 8.01
CA SER A 202 -17.96 13.87 8.38
C SER A 202 -19.28 13.98 9.14
N TYR A 203 -20.18 13.00 9.07
CA TYR A 203 -21.52 13.11 9.69
C TYR A 203 -21.44 13.39 11.20
N GLY A 204 -20.47 12.78 11.90
CA GLY A 204 -20.24 13.06 13.32
C GLY A 204 -19.89 14.52 13.60
N ALA A 205 -19.07 15.13 12.75
CA ALA A 205 -18.68 16.53 12.88
C ALA A 205 -19.86 17.48 12.61
N VAL A 206 -20.71 17.17 11.62
CA VAL A 206 -21.97 17.92 11.38
C VAL A 206 -22.88 17.85 12.59
N MET A 207 -23.10 16.64 13.15
CA MET A 207 -23.91 16.48 14.36
C MET A 207 -23.36 17.30 15.55
N SER A 208 -22.04 17.35 15.70
CA SER A 208 -21.42 18.14 16.78
C SER A 208 -21.57 19.65 16.57
N ARG A 209 -21.46 20.16 15.35
CA ARG A 209 -21.67 21.58 15.06
C ARG A 209 -23.11 22.03 15.25
N HIS A 210 -24.07 21.12 15.07
CA HIS A 210 -25.50 21.37 15.11
C HIS A 210 -26.20 20.59 16.23
N GLU A 211 -25.55 20.33 17.35
CA GLU A 211 -26.03 19.44 18.42
C GLU A 211 -27.44 19.85 18.90
N ALA A 212 -27.70 21.13 19.13
CA ALA A 212 -29.01 21.64 19.55
C ALA A 212 -30.11 21.35 18.50
N THR A 213 -29.80 21.49 17.22
CA THR A 213 -30.72 21.20 16.13
C THR A 213 -31.06 19.71 16.07
N PHE A 214 -30.07 18.83 16.18
CA PHE A 214 -30.31 17.38 16.22
C PHE A 214 -31.06 16.93 17.47
N ALA A 215 -30.91 17.63 18.59
CA ALA A 215 -31.70 17.38 19.79
C ALA A 215 -33.16 17.79 19.61
N ALA A 216 -33.43 18.93 18.95
CA ALA A 216 -34.78 19.42 18.66
C ALA A 216 -35.47 18.62 17.52
N HIS A 217 -34.68 18.04 16.59
CA HIS A 217 -35.14 17.33 15.41
C HIS A 217 -34.56 15.89 15.35
N PRO A 218 -35.00 15.00 16.25
CA PRO A 218 -34.49 13.62 16.27
C PRO A 218 -34.80 12.85 14.98
N GLU A 219 -35.79 13.28 14.19
CA GLU A 219 -36.11 12.71 12.87
C GLU A 219 -34.99 12.90 11.83
N PHE A 220 -34.01 13.76 12.08
CA PHE A 220 -32.80 13.91 11.25
C PHE A 220 -31.87 12.72 11.38
N LEU A 221 -31.93 12.01 12.51
CA LEU A 221 -31.10 10.82 12.75
C LEU A 221 -31.67 9.58 12.05
N ALA A 222 -30.83 8.63 11.74
CA ALA A 222 -31.23 7.35 11.14
C ALA A 222 -32.20 6.60 12.04
N LEU A 223 -33.25 6.01 11.48
CA LEU A 223 -34.14 5.07 12.15
C LEU A 223 -33.51 3.68 12.03
N VAL A 224 -33.11 3.08 13.13
CA VAL A 224 -32.51 1.75 13.20
C VAL A 224 -33.19 0.96 14.32
N GLU A 225 -33.70 -0.22 14.01
CA GLU A 225 -34.47 -1.05 14.97
C GLU A 225 -35.57 -0.28 15.69
N GLY A 226 -36.27 0.58 14.94
CA GLY A 226 -37.37 1.40 15.45
C GLY A 226 -36.96 2.64 16.28
N LYS A 227 -35.68 2.93 16.42
CA LYS A 227 -35.17 4.08 17.20
C LYS A 227 -34.36 5.03 16.32
N ARG A 228 -34.53 6.36 16.55
CA ARG A 228 -33.68 7.37 15.94
C ARG A 228 -32.36 7.48 16.70
N GLN A 229 -31.24 7.24 15.98
CA GLN A 229 -29.95 7.17 16.64
C GLN A 229 -28.78 7.57 15.71
N LYS A 230 -27.69 8.01 16.35
CA LYS A 230 -26.37 8.21 15.72
C LYS A 230 -25.80 6.85 15.27
N PRO A 231 -24.83 6.78 14.33
CA PRO A 231 -24.08 7.91 13.77
C PRO A 231 -24.53 8.31 12.36
N LYS A 232 -25.66 7.84 11.84
CA LYS A 232 -26.12 8.11 10.47
C LYS A 232 -27.31 9.07 10.43
N PHE A 233 -27.63 9.53 9.24
CA PHE A 233 -28.71 10.47 8.95
C PHE A 233 -29.94 9.81 8.33
N CYS A 234 -31.11 10.42 8.47
CA CYS A 234 -32.29 10.15 7.68
C CYS A 234 -32.25 10.98 6.39
N ILE A 235 -31.62 10.47 5.35
CA ILE A 235 -31.38 11.22 4.12
C ILE A 235 -32.67 11.62 3.39
N ALA A 236 -33.76 10.87 3.56
CA ALA A 236 -35.06 11.25 3.00
C ALA A 236 -35.63 12.55 3.59
N ASN A 237 -35.15 12.99 4.75
CA ASN A 237 -35.62 14.24 5.37
C ASN A 237 -34.99 15.46 4.66
N ALA A 238 -35.83 16.27 3.98
CA ALA A 238 -35.37 17.46 3.26
C ALA A 238 -34.80 18.54 4.19
N GLY A 239 -35.35 18.69 5.41
CA GLY A 239 -34.81 19.62 6.40
C GLY A 239 -33.38 19.29 6.84
N LEU A 240 -33.08 17.99 6.97
CA LEU A 240 -31.69 17.54 7.21
C LEU A 240 -30.77 17.91 6.04
N ARG A 241 -31.18 17.62 4.79
CA ARG A 241 -30.35 17.92 3.63
C ARG A 241 -30.06 19.41 3.49
N ASN A 242 -31.06 20.26 3.74
CA ASN A 242 -30.90 21.70 3.76
C ASN A 242 -29.91 22.14 4.87
N LEU A 243 -30.04 21.61 6.10
CA LEU A 243 -29.11 21.87 7.20
C LEU A 243 -27.66 21.54 6.80
N VAL A 244 -27.46 20.41 6.12
CA VAL A 244 -26.12 19.96 5.72
C VAL A 244 -25.56 20.84 4.59
N ALA A 245 -26.41 21.29 3.65
CA ALA A 245 -26.02 22.24 2.61
C ALA A 245 -25.64 23.61 3.20
N ASP A 246 -26.43 24.12 4.14
CA ASP A 246 -26.15 25.37 4.85
C ASP A 246 -24.85 25.27 5.68
N ASP A 247 -24.60 24.14 6.32
CA ASP A 247 -23.35 23.85 7.03
C ASP A 247 -22.14 23.93 6.07
N ALA A 248 -22.26 23.41 4.88
CA ALA A 248 -21.20 23.48 3.85
C ALA A 248 -20.93 24.93 3.44
N LEU A 249 -21.96 25.67 3.14
CA LEU A 249 -21.84 27.09 2.77
C LEU A 249 -21.20 27.92 3.89
N ALA A 250 -21.58 27.65 5.14
CA ALA A 250 -20.99 28.32 6.31
C ALA A 250 -19.49 27.98 6.48
N GLN A 251 -19.06 26.75 6.20
CA GLN A 251 -17.65 26.36 6.26
C GLN A 251 -16.83 27.09 5.19
N PHE A 252 -17.29 27.17 3.94
CA PHE A 252 -16.61 27.92 2.87
C PHE A 252 -16.60 29.42 3.12
N ALA A 253 -17.68 29.96 3.69
CA ALA A 253 -17.71 31.37 4.08
C ALA A 253 -16.69 31.68 5.18
N LYS A 254 -16.52 30.77 6.15
CA LYS A 254 -15.55 30.91 7.25
C LYS A 254 -14.11 30.78 6.78
N ASP A 255 -13.85 29.88 5.83
CA ASP A 255 -12.51 29.67 5.27
C ASP A 255 -12.58 29.57 3.73
N PRO A 256 -12.42 30.71 3.04
CA PRO A 256 -12.43 30.76 1.58
C PRO A 256 -11.24 30.06 0.92
N THR A 257 -10.24 29.63 1.68
CA THR A 257 -9.05 28.92 1.15
C THR A 257 -9.29 27.44 0.94
N LEU A 258 -10.36 26.87 1.51
CA LEU A 258 -10.72 25.47 1.35
C LEU A 258 -10.99 25.13 -0.11
N ASP A 259 -10.32 24.09 -0.62
CA ASP A 259 -10.60 23.52 -1.95
C ASP A 259 -11.82 22.59 -1.91
N SER A 260 -11.99 21.88 -0.80
CA SER A 260 -13.05 20.88 -0.65
C SER A 260 -13.50 20.67 0.78
N ILE A 261 -14.71 20.13 0.92
CA ILE A 261 -15.28 19.64 2.18
C ILE A 261 -15.79 18.23 1.98
N SER A 262 -15.73 17.39 3.01
CA SER A 262 -16.26 16.03 2.98
C SER A 262 -17.67 15.97 3.53
N TYR A 263 -18.53 15.20 2.84
CA TYR A 263 -19.82 14.73 3.37
C TYR A 263 -19.94 13.21 3.28
N ASP A 264 -18.85 12.53 3.62
CA ASP A 264 -18.80 11.08 3.75
C ASP A 264 -19.55 10.59 4.99
N PRO A 265 -20.34 9.52 4.90
CA PRO A 265 -21.01 8.91 6.04
C PRO A 265 -20.02 8.50 7.14
N SER A 266 -20.46 8.56 8.39
CA SER A 266 -19.69 8.01 9.52
C SER A 266 -19.36 6.52 9.29
N ASP A 267 -18.28 6.03 9.89
CA ASP A 267 -17.89 4.61 9.77
C ASP A 267 -18.97 3.66 10.34
N GLY A 268 -18.92 2.41 9.91
CA GLY A 268 -19.80 1.33 10.36
C GLY A 268 -21.21 1.38 9.77
N GLY A 269 -22.07 0.50 10.27
CA GLY A 269 -23.47 0.33 9.89
C GLY A 269 -24.41 1.42 10.45
N GLY A 270 -25.69 1.06 10.66
CA GLY A 270 -26.71 1.95 11.23
C GLY A 270 -27.38 2.86 10.19
N TRP A 271 -27.51 2.41 8.96
CA TRP A 271 -28.25 3.10 7.91
C TRP A 271 -29.75 3.17 8.22
N CYS A 272 -30.38 4.29 7.82
CA CYS A 272 -31.80 4.53 8.10
C CYS A 272 -32.70 3.50 7.43
N GLU A 273 -33.57 2.86 8.23
CA GLU A 273 -34.52 1.81 7.81
C GLU A 273 -35.90 2.35 7.47
N CYS A 274 -36.13 3.66 7.57
CA CYS A 274 -37.46 4.23 7.28
C CYS A 274 -37.87 4.01 5.81
N ALA A 275 -39.20 3.93 5.57
CA ALA A 275 -39.74 3.66 4.26
C ALA A 275 -39.26 4.66 3.17
N GLU A 276 -39.17 5.94 3.52
CA GLU A 276 -38.75 6.98 2.60
C GLU A 276 -37.25 6.86 2.22
N CYS A 277 -36.37 6.53 3.17
CA CYS A 277 -34.97 6.25 2.84
C CYS A 277 -34.82 4.99 1.95
N ARG A 278 -35.66 3.96 2.15
CA ARG A 278 -35.64 2.76 1.32
C ARG A 278 -36.09 3.05 -0.12
N LYS A 279 -37.02 4.00 -0.35
CA LYS A 279 -37.42 4.43 -1.68
C LYS A 279 -36.32 5.13 -2.47
N ILE A 280 -35.39 5.83 -1.80
CA ILE A 280 -34.26 6.50 -2.48
C ILE A 280 -33.33 5.44 -3.11
N GLY A 281 -33.17 4.27 -2.48
CA GLY A 281 -32.34 3.19 -3.00
C GLY A 281 -31.31 2.66 -2.00
N SER A 282 -30.16 2.24 -2.51
CA SER A 282 -29.05 1.65 -1.77
C SER A 282 -28.43 2.63 -0.74
N ALA A 283 -27.57 2.14 0.12
CA ALA A 283 -26.75 2.98 1.00
C ALA A 283 -25.92 4.00 0.17
N THR A 284 -25.41 3.56 -0.97
CA THR A 284 -24.65 4.40 -1.90
C THR A 284 -25.52 5.52 -2.51
N ASP A 285 -26.72 5.17 -2.99
CA ASP A 285 -27.64 6.18 -3.58
C ASP A 285 -27.99 7.25 -2.54
N ARG A 286 -28.21 6.86 -1.30
CA ARG A 286 -28.52 7.79 -0.19
C ARG A 286 -27.33 8.69 0.17
N ALA A 287 -26.12 8.13 0.29
CA ALA A 287 -24.93 8.93 0.56
C ALA A 287 -24.65 9.93 -0.58
N LEU A 288 -24.76 9.46 -1.82
CA LEU A 288 -24.50 10.28 -3.01
C LEU A 288 -25.58 11.36 -3.21
N LEU A 289 -26.85 11.09 -2.91
CA LEU A 289 -27.91 12.10 -2.96
C LEU A 289 -27.57 13.30 -2.08
N LEU A 290 -27.16 13.06 -0.81
CA LEU A 290 -26.77 14.15 0.09
C LEU A 290 -25.55 14.91 -0.43
N ALA A 291 -24.54 14.20 -0.93
CA ALA A 291 -23.34 14.83 -1.50
C ALA A 291 -23.68 15.68 -2.74
N ASN A 292 -24.61 15.22 -3.56
CA ASN A 292 -25.09 15.98 -4.73
C ASN A 292 -25.84 17.25 -4.33
N ASP A 293 -26.79 17.17 -3.38
CA ASP A 293 -27.54 18.35 -2.88
C ASP A 293 -26.58 19.41 -2.34
N VAL A 294 -25.59 18.98 -1.56
CA VAL A 294 -24.55 19.88 -1.04
C VAL A 294 -23.70 20.46 -2.16
N ALA A 295 -23.29 19.64 -3.15
CA ALA A 295 -22.47 20.10 -4.27
C ALA A 295 -23.21 21.12 -5.14
N GLU A 296 -24.51 20.94 -5.34
CA GLU A 296 -25.35 21.90 -6.07
C GLU A 296 -25.38 23.26 -5.37
N ALA A 297 -25.65 23.28 -4.07
CA ALA A 297 -25.68 24.52 -3.26
C ALA A 297 -24.32 25.21 -3.23
N VAL A 298 -23.24 24.44 -3.00
CA VAL A 298 -21.88 24.96 -2.92
C VAL A 298 -21.42 25.51 -4.27
N THR A 299 -21.68 24.81 -5.38
CA THR A 299 -21.22 25.24 -6.71
C THR A 299 -21.89 26.54 -7.14
N ALA A 300 -23.16 26.75 -6.74
CA ALA A 300 -23.87 28.00 -7.00
C ALA A 300 -23.23 29.19 -6.29
N ALA A 301 -22.75 29.03 -5.05
CA ALA A 301 -22.16 30.09 -4.24
C ALA A 301 -20.63 30.21 -4.40
N TYR A 302 -19.96 29.09 -4.58
CA TYR A 302 -18.50 28.98 -4.62
C TYR A 302 -18.08 28.10 -5.81
N PRO A 303 -18.07 28.63 -7.05
CA PRO A 303 -17.70 27.87 -8.25
C PRO A 303 -16.30 27.24 -8.13
N GLY A 304 -16.18 25.97 -8.57
CA GLY A 304 -14.92 25.24 -8.57
C GLY A 304 -14.56 24.54 -7.24
N ARG A 305 -15.35 24.72 -6.17
CA ARG A 305 -15.16 23.96 -4.93
C ARG A 305 -15.64 22.52 -5.08
N LEU A 306 -14.99 21.60 -4.36
CA LEU A 306 -15.24 20.16 -4.46
C LEU A 306 -15.91 19.62 -3.19
N ILE A 307 -16.71 18.57 -3.37
CA ILE A 307 -17.25 17.76 -2.27
C ILE A 307 -16.65 16.38 -2.36
N GLY A 308 -15.98 15.94 -1.29
CA GLY A 308 -15.39 14.60 -1.22
C GLY A 308 -16.32 13.59 -0.54
N MET A 309 -16.33 12.36 -1.06
CA MET A 309 -17.01 11.21 -0.48
C MET A 309 -16.19 9.95 -0.75
N TYR A 310 -16.20 8.99 0.18
CA TYR A 310 -15.67 7.65 -0.07
C TYR A 310 -16.69 6.77 -0.80
N ALA A 311 -16.20 5.83 -1.61
CA ALA A 311 -16.89 4.58 -1.92
C ALA A 311 -16.32 3.50 -0.99
N TYR A 312 -16.98 3.27 0.15
CA TYR A 312 -16.43 2.51 1.28
C TYR A 312 -17.50 1.73 2.01
N ASN A 313 -17.19 0.53 2.49
CA ASN A 313 -18.09 -0.32 3.28
C ASN A 313 -19.47 -0.48 2.58
N GLU A 314 -20.58 -0.29 3.25
CA GLU A 314 -21.94 -0.48 2.69
C GLU A 314 -22.28 0.48 1.53
N HIS A 315 -21.55 1.59 1.37
CA HIS A 315 -21.68 2.51 0.25
C HIS A 315 -20.49 2.40 -0.74
N SER A 316 -19.79 1.26 -0.77
CA SER A 316 -18.78 0.97 -1.77
C SER A 316 -19.36 0.61 -3.15
N PRO A 317 -20.50 -0.12 -3.28
CA PRO A 317 -21.06 -0.46 -4.58
C PRO A 317 -21.39 0.78 -5.43
N PRO A 318 -21.29 0.69 -6.76
CA PRO A 318 -21.70 1.78 -7.65
C PRO A 318 -23.19 2.15 -7.48
N PRO A 319 -23.53 3.46 -7.52
CA PRO A 319 -24.90 3.93 -7.33
C PRO A 319 -25.78 3.78 -8.57
N SER A 320 -27.10 3.90 -8.41
CA SER A 320 -28.04 4.03 -9.53
C SER A 320 -28.05 5.43 -10.13
N ILE A 321 -27.78 6.47 -9.31
CA ILE A 321 -27.77 7.89 -9.71
C ILE A 321 -26.39 8.36 -10.15
N ALA A 322 -26.29 9.47 -10.88
CA ALA A 322 -25.03 10.09 -11.25
C ALA A 322 -24.52 11.03 -10.14
N ALA A 323 -23.22 11.15 -10.00
CA ALA A 323 -22.59 12.14 -9.13
C ALA A 323 -22.60 13.53 -9.79
N HIS A 324 -22.81 14.58 -8.98
CA HIS A 324 -22.61 15.94 -9.42
C HIS A 324 -21.14 16.14 -9.88
N PRO A 325 -20.86 16.93 -10.95
CA PRO A 325 -19.50 17.08 -11.49
C PRO A 325 -18.44 17.51 -10.47
N ASN A 326 -18.83 18.20 -9.40
CA ASN A 326 -17.93 18.65 -8.33
C ASN A 326 -17.87 17.68 -7.13
N VAL A 327 -18.54 16.52 -7.20
CA VAL A 327 -18.37 15.44 -6.23
C VAL A 327 -17.23 14.54 -6.68
N VAL A 328 -16.21 14.38 -5.84
CA VAL A 328 -15.09 13.48 -6.06
C VAL A 328 -15.27 12.23 -5.21
N ILE A 329 -15.33 11.09 -5.86
CA ILE A 329 -15.51 9.79 -5.19
C ILE A 329 -14.17 9.13 -4.99
N SER A 330 -13.72 9.00 -3.75
CA SER A 330 -12.51 8.27 -3.40
C SER A 330 -12.84 6.79 -3.16
N VAL A 331 -12.58 5.95 -4.16
CA VAL A 331 -12.86 4.52 -4.12
C VAL A 331 -11.86 3.83 -3.19
N ALA A 332 -12.35 3.15 -2.16
CA ALA A 332 -11.53 2.44 -1.20
C ALA A 332 -11.07 1.09 -1.76
N THR A 333 -9.79 0.77 -1.61
CA THR A 333 -9.18 -0.51 -2.04
C THR A 333 -9.35 -1.64 -1.01
N GLY A 334 -10.02 -1.35 0.10
CA GLY A 334 -10.37 -2.29 1.16
C GLY A 334 -11.80 -2.04 1.66
N PHE A 335 -12.33 -2.98 2.42
CA PHE A 335 -13.69 -2.91 2.97
C PHE A 335 -14.78 -2.80 1.89
N ILE A 336 -14.60 -3.54 0.80
CA ILE A 336 -15.55 -3.59 -0.32
C ILE A 336 -16.73 -4.48 0.05
N ARG A 337 -17.94 -4.03 -0.24
CA ARG A 337 -19.18 -4.80 -0.04
C ARG A 337 -19.81 -5.19 -1.37
N GLY A 338 -20.69 -6.18 -1.35
CA GLY A 338 -21.45 -6.62 -2.52
C GLY A 338 -20.68 -7.52 -3.49
N GLY A 339 -19.48 -8.01 -3.10
CA GLY A 339 -18.71 -8.97 -3.91
C GLY A 339 -18.07 -8.39 -5.17
N TYR A 340 -17.94 -7.07 -5.26
CA TYR A 340 -17.28 -6.40 -6.39
C TYR A 340 -15.76 -6.61 -6.36
N THR A 341 -15.17 -6.84 -7.52
CA THR A 341 -13.73 -6.67 -7.71
C THR A 341 -13.37 -5.19 -7.78
N MET A 342 -12.08 -4.86 -7.64
CA MET A 342 -11.62 -3.46 -7.76
C MET A 342 -11.92 -2.90 -9.16
N GLU A 343 -11.74 -3.69 -10.21
CA GLU A 343 -12.05 -3.34 -11.59
C GLU A 343 -13.53 -3.04 -11.78
N GLN A 344 -14.41 -3.87 -11.21
CA GLN A 344 -15.87 -3.65 -11.28
C GLN A 344 -16.29 -2.37 -10.54
N LEU A 345 -15.67 -2.09 -9.40
CA LEU A 345 -15.91 -0.85 -8.66
C LEU A 345 -15.46 0.37 -9.46
N LEU A 346 -14.24 0.36 -9.97
CA LEU A 346 -13.69 1.47 -10.75
C LEU A 346 -14.55 1.74 -12.00
N ALA A 347 -14.86 0.70 -12.77
CA ALA A 347 -15.72 0.82 -13.97
C ALA A 347 -17.12 1.34 -13.63
N GLY A 348 -17.74 0.80 -12.57
CA GLY A 348 -19.07 1.20 -12.14
C GLY A 348 -19.13 2.65 -11.65
N TRP A 349 -18.14 3.09 -10.87
CA TRP A 349 -18.06 4.47 -10.41
C TRP A 349 -17.64 5.45 -11.51
N GLN A 350 -16.74 5.07 -12.43
CA GLN A 350 -16.37 5.89 -13.59
C GLN A 350 -17.57 6.20 -14.50
N ALA A 351 -18.51 5.25 -14.60
CA ALA A 351 -19.77 5.48 -15.34
C ALA A 351 -20.69 6.49 -14.64
N LYS A 352 -20.46 6.84 -13.37
CA LYS A 352 -21.35 7.67 -12.54
C LYS A 352 -20.71 8.97 -12.05
N ALA A 353 -19.40 9.05 -11.99
CA ALA A 353 -18.65 10.21 -11.47
C ALA A 353 -17.66 10.72 -12.51
N LYS A 354 -17.55 12.04 -12.66
CA LYS A 354 -16.61 12.69 -13.60
C LYS A 354 -15.16 12.50 -13.17
N THR A 355 -14.89 12.52 -11.87
CA THR A 355 -13.54 12.45 -11.30
C THR A 355 -13.52 11.48 -10.15
N LEU A 356 -12.56 10.56 -10.17
CA LEU A 356 -12.31 9.60 -9.10
C LEU A 356 -11.09 9.99 -8.27
N GLY A 357 -11.12 9.60 -7.02
CA GLY A 357 -9.96 9.45 -6.14
C GLY A 357 -9.81 8.00 -5.71
N ILE A 358 -8.70 7.69 -5.09
CA ILE A 358 -8.44 6.39 -4.47
C ILE A 358 -8.16 6.59 -2.98
N ARG A 359 -8.86 5.83 -2.15
CA ARG A 359 -8.58 5.63 -0.74
C ARG A 359 -7.79 4.33 -0.59
N GLU A 360 -6.46 4.45 -0.53
CA GLU A 360 -5.55 3.31 -0.50
C GLU A 360 -5.07 3.03 0.93
N TYR A 361 -4.55 1.81 1.15
CA TYR A 361 -3.99 1.30 2.40
C TYR A 361 -2.60 0.75 2.15
N TYR A 362 -1.59 1.64 2.09
CA TYR A 362 -0.19 1.24 1.87
C TYR A 362 0.39 0.51 3.09
N SER A 363 0.02 0.93 4.30
CA SER A 363 0.40 0.24 5.52
C SER A 363 -0.60 0.55 6.61
N VAL A 364 -1.12 -0.48 7.25
CA VAL A 364 -1.95 -0.36 8.43
C VAL A 364 -1.28 -1.19 9.52
N ASN A 365 -0.68 -0.55 10.51
CA ASN A 365 0.14 -1.21 11.53
C ASN A 365 -0.56 -2.39 12.20
N THR A 366 -1.88 -2.35 12.35
CA THR A 366 -2.66 -3.47 12.91
C THR A 366 -2.63 -4.72 12.02
N TRP A 367 -2.31 -4.59 10.75
CA TRP A 367 -2.28 -5.69 9.78
C TRP A 367 -0.86 -6.18 9.50
N ASP A 368 0.09 -5.26 9.40
CA ASP A 368 1.44 -5.55 8.91
C ASP A 368 2.52 -5.51 10.01
N ARG A 369 2.27 -4.84 11.15
CA ARG A 369 3.19 -4.73 12.26
C ARG A 369 4.58 -4.25 11.86
N ASP A 370 4.68 -3.44 10.82
CA ASP A 370 5.93 -2.94 10.27
C ASP A 370 6.93 -4.06 9.91
N LEU A 371 6.41 -5.25 9.55
CA LEU A 371 7.23 -6.41 9.23
C LEU A 371 7.63 -6.44 7.75
N PRO A 372 8.76 -7.08 7.39
CA PRO A 372 9.23 -7.20 6.02
C PRO A 372 8.17 -7.74 5.07
N GLY A 373 7.94 -7.07 3.95
CA GLY A 373 7.03 -7.49 2.89
C GLY A 373 5.55 -7.64 3.29
N ALA A 374 5.16 -7.17 4.48
CA ALA A 374 3.82 -7.38 5.00
C ALA A 374 2.81 -6.34 4.50
N ALA A 375 3.26 -5.17 4.15
CA ALA A 375 2.44 -4.03 3.74
C ALA A 375 2.45 -3.83 2.22
N ARG A 376 1.35 -3.32 1.66
CA ARG A 376 1.25 -2.98 0.22
C ARG A 376 2.26 -1.90 -0.18
N GLY A 377 2.56 -0.95 0.72
CA GLY A 377 3.54 0.10 0.48
C GLY A 377 4.97 -0.41 0.31
N GLY A 378 5.29 -1.62 0.79
CA GLY A 378 6.55 -2.31 0.56
C GLY A 378 6.51 -3.33 -0.60
N ASN A 379 5.39 -3.47 -1.30
CA ASN A 379 5.26 -4.38 -2.45
C ASN A 379 5.44 -3.58 -3.75
N LEU A 380 6.63 -3.67 -4.34
CA LEU A 380 7.00 -2.84 -5.48
C LEU A 380 6.18 -3.17 -6.73
N GLU A 381 5.84 -4.43 -6.96
CA GLU A 381 5.00 -4.84 -8.08
C GLU A 381 3.55 -4.33 -7.93
N TYR A 382 3.01 -4.37 -6.72
CA TYR A 382 1.70 -3.79 -6.43
C TYR A 382 1.67 -2.30 -6.78
N LEU A 383 2.66 -1.53 -6.33
CA LEU A 383 2.73 -0.09 -6.61
C LEU A 383 2.89 0.18 -8.11
N ARG A 384 3.77 -0.58 -8.78
CA ARG A 384 4.05 -0.47 -10.22
C ARG A 384 2.81 -0.69 -11.08
N THR A 385 1.95 -1.61 -10.67
CA THR A 385 0.75 -1.97 -11.43
C THR A 385 -0.45 -1.10 -11.07
N THR A 386 -0.69 -0.84 -9.79
CA THR A 386 -1.94 -0.20 -9.34
C THR A 386 -1.96 1.31 -9.54
N ILE A 387 -0.85 2.01 -9.34
CA ILE A 387 -0.82 3.48 -9.48
C ILE A 387 -1.19 3.91 -10.92
N PRO A 388 -0.56 3.37 -11.99
CA PRO A 388 -0.97 3.69 -13.36
C PRO A 388 -2.39 3.19 -13.70
N HIS A 389 -2.77 2.02 -13.21
CA HIS A 389 -4.09 1.45 -13.46
C HIS A 389 -5.21 2.34 -12.90
N PHE A 390 -5.07 2.82 -11.67
CA PHE A 390 -6.05 3.74 -11.08
C PHE A 390 -6.14 5.06 -11.86
N HIS A 391 -5.00 5.60 -12.29
CA HIS A 391 -4.98 6.81 -13.13
C HIS A 391 -5.71 6.59 -14.47
N GLN A 392 -5.46 5.46 -15.15
CA GLN A 392 -6.16 5.07 -16.38
C GLN A 392 -7.66 4.91 -16.17
N SER A 393 -8.08 4.46 -15.00
CA SER A 393 -9.48 4.35 -14.57
C SER A 393 -10.10 5.69 -14.12
N GLY A 394 -9.45 6.82 -14.40
CA GLY A 394 -9.99 8.16 -14.13
C GLY A 394 -9.66 8.73 -12.75
N ALA A 395 -8.86 8.05 -11.92
CA ALA A 395 -8.44 8.61 -10.64
C ALA A 395 -7.44 9.76 -10.84
N ARG A 396 -7.66 10.86 -10.11
CA ARG A 396 -6.80 12.05 -10.08
C ARG A 396 -6.38 12.45 -8.67
N PHE A 397 -6.88 11.77 -7.68
CA PHE A 397 -6.61 12.02 -6.27
C PHE A 397 -6.22 10.72 -5.58
N MET A 398 -5.08 10.70 -4.89
CA MET A 398 -4.60 9.56 -4.11
C MET A 398 -4.53 9.95 -2.64
N SER A 399 -5.17 9.18 -1.78
CA SER A 399 -5.07 9.27 -0.33
C SER A 399 -4.73 7.90 0.23
N ALA A 400 -3.45 7.67 0.48
CA ALA A 400 -2.95 6.39 0.97
C ALA A 400 -2.71 6.45 2.48
N GLU A 401 -3.49 5.68 3.24
CA GLU A 401 -3.18 5.42 4.64
C GLU A 401 -1.91 4.60 4.72
N SER A 402 -1.00 5.03 5.58
CA SER A 402 0.28 4.39 5.81
C SER A 402 0.64 4.38 7.29
N SER A 403 1.86 4.05 7.59
CA SER A 403 2.47 4.13 8.90
C SER A 403 3.78 4.92 8.82
N ASP A 404 4.27 5.46 9.93
CA ASP A 404 5.59 6.12 10.01
C ASP A 404 6.68 5.04 10.15
N ASN A 405 6.80 4.18 9.11
CA ASN A 405 7.57 2.95 9.11
C ASN A 405 8.43 2.80 7.84
N PHE A 406 9.43 3.67 7.72
CA PHE A 406 10.31 3.71 6.55
C PHE A 406 11.28 2.51 6.47
N GLY A 407 11.49 1.75 7.55
CA GLY A 407 12.30 0.53 7.52
C GLY A 407 11.82 -0.46 6.44
N PRO A 408 10.60 -0.98 6.54
CA PRO A 408 10.07 -1.93 5.56
C PRO A 408 9.53 -1.29 4.29
N ASN A 409 9.00 -0.06 4.34
CA ASN A 409 8.19 0.52 3.28
C ASN A 409 8.80 1.78 2.63
N GLY A 410 9.91 2.28 3.16
CA GLY A 410 10.44 3.59 2.74
C GLY A 410 10.78 3.68 1.27
N LEU A 411 11.39 2.63 0.68
CA LEU A 411 11.65 2.57 -0.76
C LEU A 411 10.34 2.64 -1.56
N GLY A 412 9.34 1.86 -1.17
CA GLY A 412 8.04 1.88 -1.84
C GLY A 412 7.33 3.23 -1.73
N TYR A 413 7.36 3.89 -0.57
CA TYR A 413 6.80 5.24 -0.42
C TYR A 413 7.50 6.26 -1.30
N TYR A 414 8.84 6.22 -1.37
CA TYR A 414 9.60 7.08 -2.28
C TYR A 414 9.22 6.85 -3.75
N LEU A 415 9.17 5.59 -4.20
CA LEU A 415 8.78 5.23 -5.56
C LEU A 415 7.33 5.63 -5.85
N ALA A 416 6.42 5.47 -4.89
CA ALA A 416 5.02 5.88 -5.04
C ALA A 416 4.89 7.39 -5.26
N THR A 417 5.68 8.25 -4.57
CA THR A 417 5.65 9.70 -4.81
C THR A 417 6.08 10.04 -6.23
N ARG A 418 7.09 9.33 -6.77
CA ARG A 418 7.55 9.50 -8.15
C ARG A 418 6.47 9.11 -9.16
N MET A 419 5.86 7.93 -8.98
CA MET A 419 4.80 7.42 -9.86
C MET A 419 3.50 8.22 -9.77
N MET A 420 3.18 8.80 -8.62
CA MET A 420 2.01 9.68 -8.50
C MET A 420 2.24 11.06 -9.16
N TRP A 421 3.49 11.50 -9.26
CA TRP A 421 3.82 12.69 -10.04
C TRP A 421 3.74 12.42 -11.55
N ASP A 422 4.39 11.37 -12.02
CA ASP A 422 4.32 10.89 -13.41
C ASP A 422 4.12 9.37 -13.42
N VAL A 423 2.96 8.90 -13.85
CA VAL A 423 2.63 7.46 -13.89
C VAL A 423 3.54 6.66 -14.83
N LYS A 424 4.22 7.32 -15.76
CA LYS A 424 5.18 6.66 -16.66
C LYS A 424 6.41 6.16 -15.91
N GLU A 425 6.72 6.73 -14.75
CA GLU A 425 7.82 6.27 -13.89
C GLU A 425 7.63 4.83 -13.38
N ALA A 426 6.42 4.29 -13.45
CA ALA A 426 6.17 2.86 -13.19
C ALA A 426 6.94 1.92 -14.13
N LYS A 427 7.27 2.38 -15.35
CA LYS A 427 8.12 1.63 -16.30
C LYS A 427 9.60 1.73 -15.93
N ASN A 428 9.98 2.70 -15.14
CA ASN A 428 11.35 3.02 -14.73
C ASN A 428 11.66 2.57 -13.30
N ILE A 429 10.78 1.77 -12.67
CA ILE A 429 10.88 1.41 -11.24
C ILE A 429 12.23 0.75 -10.91
N ASP A 430 12.75 -0.09 -11.81
CA ASP A 430 14.05 -0.74 -11.64
C ASP A 430 15.20 0.28 -11.69
N SER A 431 15.11 1.27 -12.58
CA SER A 431 16.09 2.37 -12.67
C SER A 431 16.06 3.26 -11.43
N LEU A 432 14.87 3.58 -10.93
CA LEU A 432 14.70 4.36 -9.68
C LEU A 432 15.20 3.59 -8.46
N THR A 433 14.95 2.28 -8.42
CA THR A 433 15.48 1.40 -7.37
C THR A 433 17.01 1.31 -7.42
N ASN A 434 17.59 1.24 -8.61
CA ASN A 434 19.04 1.26 -8.79
C ASN A 434 19.64 2.61 -8.37
N ASP A 435 19.02 3.74 -8.74
CA ASP A 435 19.46 5.09 -8.28
C ASP A 435 19.42 5.20 -6.74
N PHE A 436 18.40 4.62 -6.10
CA PHE A 436 18.35 4.53 -4.64
C PHE A 436 19.51 3.73 -4.07
N LEU A 437 19.75 2.53 -4.58
CA LEU A 437 20.80 1.64 -4.09
C LEU A 437 22.21 2.24 -4.31
N ASP A 438 22.45 2.82 -5.47
CA ASP A 438 23.72 3.45 -5.82
C ASP A 438 24.01 4.67 -4.93
N LYS A 439 23.04 5.56 -4.79
CA LYS A 439 23.22 6.81 -4.04
C LYS A 439 23.19 6.63 -2.52
N ALA A 440 22.34 5.75 -2.03
CA ALA A 440 22.22 5.55 -0.59
C ALA A 440 23.35 4.66 -0.03
N PHE A 441 23.90 3.73 -0.81
CA PHE A 441 24.78 2.70 -0.27
C PHE A 441 26.12 2.58 -1.00
N GLY A 442 26.31 3.19 -2.15
CA GLY A 442 27.62 3.22 -2.85
C GLY A 442 28.26 1.82 -2.98
N ALA A 443 29.42 1.62 -2.36
CA ALA A 443 30.15 0.35 -2.36
C ALA A 443 29.32 -0.83 -1.77
N ALA A 444 28.42 -0.54 -0.84
CA ALA A 444 27.54 -1.55 -0.21
C ALA A 444 26.28 -1.89 -1.03
N ARG A 445 26.16 -1.38 -2.28
CA ARG A 445 25.01 -1.60 -3.16
C ARG A 445 24.62 -3.08 -3.31
N ALA A 446 25.60 -3.96 -3.53
CA ALA A 446 25.33 -5.36 -3.83
C ALA A 446 24.65 -6.13 -2.67
N PRO A 447 25.18 -6.11 -1.43
CA PRO A 447 24.49 -6.71 -0.29
C PRO A 447 23.16 -5.98 0.02
N MET A 448 23.07 -4.66 -0.15
CA MET A 448 21.85 -3.92 0.11
C MET A 448 20.75 -4.18 -0.92
N ALA A 449 21.06 -4.46 -2.17
CA ALA A 449 20.08 -4.94 -3.15
C ALA A 449 19.43 -6.27 -2.70
N LYS A 450 20.23 -7.20 -2.18
CA LYS A 450 19.72 -8.45 -1.60
C LYS A 450 18.89 -8.18 -0.35
N PHE A 451 19.33 -7.26 0.52
CA PHE A 451 18.58 -6.87 1.72
C PHE A 451 17.21 -6.31 1.38
N TYR A 452 17.11 -5.35 0.44
CA TYR A 452 15.83 -4.80 -0.01
C TYR A 452 14.95 -5.81 -0.73
N SER A 453 15.52 -6.83 -1.38
CA SER A 453 14.72 -7.93 -1.93
C SER A 453 14.05 -8.79 -0.84
N LEU A 454 14.62 -8.85 0.38
CA LEU A 454 13.97 -9.50 1.52
C LEU A 454 12.84 -8.65 2.12
N LEU A 455 12.87 -7.33 1.91
CA LEU A 455 11.82 -6.41 2.36
C LEU A 455 10.68 -6.27 1.35
N ASP A 456 10.91 -6.61 0.07
CA ASP A 456 9.91 -6.47 -0.98
C ASP A 456 8.76 -7.46 -0.81
N GLY A 457 7.55 -6.92 -0.66
CA GLY A 457 6.33 -7.70 -0.54
C GLY A 457 5.90 -8.45 -1.80
N THR A 458 6.52 -8.20 -2.95
CA THR A 458 6.28 -8.95 -4.21
C THR A 458 6.57 -10.44 -4.03
N LYS A 459 7.60 -10.77 -3.26
CA LYS A 459 7.96 -12.15 -2.88
C LYS A 459 8.15 -12.26 -1.38
N ARG A 460 7.08 -11.99 -0.63
CA ARG A 460 7.11 -11.96 0.83
C ARG A 460 7.72 -13.22 1.41
N GLN A 461 8.74 -13.02 2.25
CA GLN A 461 9.38 -14.09 3.02
C GLN A 461 8.61 -14.37 4.32
N ALA A 462 8.66 -15.60 4.78
CA ALA A 462 8.12 -15.94 6.10
C ALA A 462 9.03 -15.36 7.20
N LEU A 463 8.43 -14.73 8.22
CA LEU A 463 9.16 -14.27 9.38
C LEU A 463 9.74 -15.47 10.13
N SER A 464 11.06 -15.55 10.20
CA SER A 464 11.77 -16.75 10.67
C SER A 464 13.23 -16.43 11.03
N ASP A 465 13.89 -17.36 11.72
CA ASP A 465 15.33 -17.26 11.98
C ASP A 465 16.16 -17.16 10.69
N ASP A 466 15.75 -17.81 9.61
CA ASP A 466 16.42 -17.72 8.30
C ASP A 466 16.38 -16.31 7.74
N LEU A 467 15.20 -15.70 7.70
CA LEU A 467 15.04 -14.31 7.24
C LEU A 467 15.92 -13.36 8.06
N LEU A 468 15.83 -13.45 9.38
CA LEU A 468 16.63 -12.63 10.30
C LEU A 468 18.13 -12.87 10.12
N GLY A 469 18.54 -14.13 10.04
CA GLY A 469 19.92 -14.49 9.81
C GLY A 469 20.50 -13.98 8.51
N ARG A 470 19.71 -13.96 7.43
CA ARG A 470 20.09 -13.35 6.15
C ARG A 470 20.19 -11.83 6.25
N MET A 471 19.21 -11.18 6.87
CA MET A 471 19.21 -9.72 7.04
C MET A 471 20.49 -9.27 7.78
N TYR A 472 20.84 -9.92 8.89
CA TYR A 472 22.05 -9.59 9.66
C TYR A 472 23.34 -9.82 8.86
N ARG A 473 23.47 -10.93 8.15
CA ARG A 473 24.67 -11.22 7.34
C ARG A 473 24.85 -10.23 6.20
N LEU A 474 23.77 -9.78 5.57
CA LEU A 474 23.84 -8.77 4.51
C LEU A 474 24.24 -7.39 5.05
N LEU A 475 23.79 -7.04 6.26
CA LEU A 475 24.22 -5.82 6.94
C LEU A 475 25.69 -5.89 7.36
N ASP A 476 26.16 -7.04 7.86
CA ASP A 476 27.56 -7.25 8.20
C ASP A 476 28.46 -7.15 6.95
N GLU A 477 28.07 -7.81 5.86
CA GLU A 477 28.73 -7.71 4.56
C GLU A 477 28.80 -6.24 4.08
N ALA A 478 27.69 -5.52 4.16
CA ALA A 478 27.61 -4.13 3.74
C ALA A 478 28.52 -3.20 4.54
N ARG A 479 28.56 -3.37 5.87
CA ARG A 479 29.42 -2.59 6.77
C ARG A 479 30.91 -2.88 6.55
N GLY A 480 31.25 -4.12 6.18
CA GLY A 480 32.62 -4.54 5.87
C GLY A 480 33.23 -3.94 4.61
N LEU A 481 32.41 -3.31 3.73
CA LEU A 481 32.85 -2.72 2.46
C LEU A 481 33.41 -1.27 2.56
N GLY A 482 33.62 -0.76 3.78
CA GLY A 482 34.26 0.54 3.99
C GLY A 482 33.35 1.72 3.62
N ALA A 483 32.11 1.68 4.04
CA ALA A 483 31.13 2.73 3.85
C ALA A 483 31.57 4.08 4.48
N ASP A 484 31.22 5.19 3.84
CA ASP A 484 31.34 6.52 4.44
C ASP A 484 30.38 6.69 5.65
N GLU A 485 30.58 7.75 6.42
CA GLU A 485 29.81 8.03 7.64
C GLU A 485 28.28 8.09 7.35
N ALA A 486 27.89 8.70 6.24
CA ALA A 486 26.48 8.83 5.88
C ALA A 486 25.87 7.48 5.48
N THR A 487 26.59 6.66 4.74
CA THR A 487 26.19 5.28 4.41
C THR A 487 26.15 4.42 5.66
N GLN A 488 27.14 4.56 6.56
CA GLN A 488 27.18 3.84 7.83
C GLN A 488 25.93 4.16 8.69
N ALA A 489 25.55 5.43 8.79
CA ALA A 489 24.35 5.84 9.53
C ALA A 489 23.06 5.20 8.95
N ARG A 490 22.95 5.05 7.63
CA ARG A 490 21.81 4.34 6.98
C ARG A 490 21.82 2.85 7.29
N LEU A 491 23.00 2.23 7.28
CA LEU A 491 23.15 0.82 7.66
C LEU A 491 22.81 0.61 9.14
N ASP A 492 23.12 1.57 10.00
CA ASP A 492 22.77 1.54 11.43
C ASP A 492 21.24 1.63 11.61
N ASP A 493 20.54 2.52 10.92
CA ASP A 493 19.09 2.59 10.91
C ASP A 493 18.45 1.25 10.49
N LEU A 494 18.98 0.59 9.46
CA LEU A 494 18.50 -0.71 8.99
C LEU A 494 18.86 -1.86 9.94
N ALA A 495 19.99 -1.77 10.65
CA ALA A 495 20.34 -2.72 11.69
C ALA A 495 19.40 -2.61 12.89
N LEU A 496 19.04 -1.39 13.30
CA LEU A 496 18.03 -1.14 14.33
C LEU A 496 16.64 -1.63 13.88
N TYR A 497 16.27 -1.42 12.62
CA TYR A 497 15.04 -2.03 12.06
C TYR A 497 15.08 -3.56 12.11
N THR A 498 16.20 -4.18 11.72
CA THR A 498 16.35 -5.64 11.77
C THR A 498 16.24 -6.17 13.20
N ARG A 499 16.82 -5.44 14.18
CA ARG A 499 16.65 -5.77 15.60
C ARG A 499 15.20 -5.65 16.06
N TYR A 500 14.44 -4.68 15.58
CA TYR A 500 12.99 -4.60 15.82
C TYR A 500 12.28 -5.86 15.32
N VAL A 501 12.55 -6.26 14.06
CA VAL A 501 11.93 -7.47 13.47
C VAL A 501 12.24 -8.71 14.30
N GLU A 502 13.48 -8.83 14.78
CA GLU A 502 13.91 -9.92 15.66
C GLU A 502 13.17 -9.91 16.99
N LEU A 503 13.12 -8.78 17.68
CA LEU A 503 12.40 -8.65 18.95
C LEU A 503 10.91 -8.91 18.80
N TYR A 504 10.32 -8.49 17.67
CA TYR A 504 8.92 -8.80 17.38
C TYR A 504 8.72 -10.31 17.13
N HIS A 505 9.62 -10.97 16.42
CA HIS A 505 9.60 -12.41 16.20
C HIS A 505 9.68 -13.18 17.53
N ASP A 506 10.58 -12.78 18.42
CA ASP A 506 10.73 -13.40 19.73
C ASP A 506 9.49 -13.20 20.61
N TYR A 507 8.95 -11.97 20.64
CA TYR A 507 7.70 -11.67 21.32
C TYR A 507 6.52 -12.49 20.75
N ALA A 508 6.38 -12.54 19.43
CA ALA A 508 5.28 -13.29 18.78
C ALA A 508 5.36 -14.80 19.04
N SER A 509 6.58 -15.31 19.23
CA SER A 509 6.85 -16.74 19.46
C SER A 509 6.81 -17.16 20.93
N ALA A 510 6.95 -16.22 21.86
CA ALA A 510 6.99 -16.48 23.28
C ALA A 510 5.59 -16.69 23.89
N GLN A 511 5.52 -17.34 25.04
CA GLN A 511 4.27 -17.61 25.77
C GLN A 511 4.42 -17.26 27.27
N GLY A 512 3.30 -17.01 27.94
CA GLY A 512 3.25 -16.79 29.40
C GLY A 512 4.19 -15.67 29.85
N LYS A 513 5.02 -15.92 30.87
CA LYS A 513 5.95 -14.94 31.45
C LYS A 513 7.04 -14.50 30.47
N GLU A 514 7.48 -15.40 29.60
CA GLU A 514 8.50 -15.08 28.58
C GLU A 514 7.93 -14.09 27.54
N ARG A 515 6.65 -14.24 27.18
CA ARG A 515 5.98 -13.31 26.27
C ARG A 515 5.86 -11.91 26.85
N GLN A 516 5.53 -11.80 28.14
CA GLN A 516 5.51 -10.50 28.83
C GLN A 516 6.90 -9.85 28.86
N ALA A 517 7.96 -10.61 29.15
CA ALA A 517 9.33 -10.09 29.18
C ALA A 517 9.77 -9.62 27.76
N ALA A 518 9.48 -10.41 26.73
CA ALA A 518 9.77 -10.05 25.35
C ALA A 518 8.97 -8.82 24.89
N PHE A 519 7.71 -8.69 25.32
CA PHE A 519 6.88 -7.51 25.07
C PHE A 519 7.49 -6.25 25.68
N GLU A 520 7.93 -6.30 26.94
CA GLU A 520 8.60 -5.17 27.60
C GLU A 520 9.90 -4.79 26.88
N GLN A 521 10.73 -5.78 26.54
CA GLN A 521 11.97 -5.54 25.80
C GLN A 521 11.71 -4.87 24.44
N LEU A 522 10.71 -5.35 23.70
CA LEU A 522 10.29 -4.76 22.42
C LEU A 522 9.88 -3.29 22.61
N PHE A 523 9.07 -2.98 23.62
CA PHE A 523 8.55 -1.62 23.83
C PHE A 523 9.65 -0.63 24.26
N ARG A 524 10.56 -1.06 25.13
CA ARG A 524 11.74 -0.26 25.48
C ARG A 524 12.61 0.01 24.25
N PHE A 525 12.82 -1.02 23.42
CA PHE A 525 13.62 -0.89 22.20
C PHE A 525 13.00 0.06 21.19
N ILE A 526 11.71 -0.07 20.85
CA ILE A 526 11.07 0.81 19.85
C ILE A 526 11.07 2.27 20.28
N TRP A 527 11.04 2.56 21.59
CA TRP A 527 11.17 3.91 22.09
C TRP A 527 12.54 4.52 21.79
N LEU A 528 13.59 3.76 21.99
CA LEU A 528 14.96 4.22 21.73
C LEU A 528 15.20 4.57 20.26
N ILE A 529 14.58 3.84 19.34
CA ILE A 529 14.73 4.07 17.89
C ILE A 529 13.68 5.00 17.27
N ARG A 530 12.81 5.64 18.08
CA ARG A 530 11.66 6.41 17.60
C ARG A 530 12.00 7.51 16.61
N GLN A 531 13.19 8.10 16.73
CA GLN A 531 13.62 9.20 15.87
C GLN A 531 14.03 8.74 14.46
N SER A 532 14.42 7.48 14.30
CA SER A 532 14.82 6.95 13.00
C SER A 532 13.66 6.85 12.00
N GLY A 533 12.40 6.73 12.49
CA GLY A 533 11.22 6.49 11.65
C GLY A 533 11.22 5.13 10.95
N MET A 534 12.06 4.20 11.41
CA MET A 534 12.11 2.86 10.84
C MET A 534 10.87 2.05 11.17
N VAL A 535 10.23 2.31 12.30
CA VAL A 535 8.99 1.66 12.76
C VAL A 535 8.01 2.69 13.32
N HIS A 536 6.73 2.41 13.23
CA HIS A 536 5.66 3.30 13.72
C HIS A 536 5.41 3.12 15.22
N VAL A 537 6.26 3.70 16.03
CA VAL A 537 6.27 3.56 17.50
C VAL A 537 4.91 3.90 18.11
N LYS A 538 4.31 5.03 17.71
CA LYS A 538 3.02 5.49 18.22
C LYS A 538 1.89 4.47 17.96
N ALA A 539 1.85 3.89 16.77
CA ALA A 539 0.86 2.89 16.42
C ALA A 539 1.06 1.59 17.19
N LEU A 540 2.30 1.10 17.26
CA LEU A 540 2.64 -0.12 18.01
C LEU A 540 2.27 0.02 19.48
N TRP A 541 2.65 1.12 20.12
CA TRP A 541 2.40 1.34 21.53
C TRP A 541 0.90 1.48 21.87
N ARG A 542 0.14 2.09 20.97
CA ARG A 542 -1.28 2.28 21.14
C ARG A 542 -2.10 1.00 20.85
N ASP A 543 -1.74 0.26 19.81
CA ASP A 543 -2.60 -0.82 19.29
C ASP A 543 -2.21 -2.21 19.79
N LEU A 544 -0.92 -2.53 19.90
CA LEU A 544 -0.48 -3.88 20.24
C LEU A 544 -0.98 -4.36 21.61
N PRO A 545 -0.90 -3.56 22.70
CA PRO A 545 -1.42 -3.95 24.00
C PRO A 545 -2.94 -4.15 24.04
N ASN A 546 -3.65 -3.41 23.18
CA ASN A 546 -5.11 -3.52 23.10
C ASN A 546 -5.57 -4.79 22.40
N ARG A 547 -4.74 -5.35 21.53
CA ARG A 547 -5.05 -6.55 20.75
C ARG A 547 -4.53 -7.84 21.37
N ASP A 548 -3.39 -7.77 22.03
CA ASP A 548 -2.83 -8.93 22.75
C ASP A 548 -3.19 -8.86 24.23
N ARG A 549 -4.22 -9.60 24.60
CA ARG A 549 -4.70 -9.69 25.98
C ARG A 549 -3.82 -10.59 26.87
N SER A 550 -2.83 -11.26 26.29
CA SER A 550 -1.90 -12.12 27.03
C SER A 550 -0.74 -11.35 27.66
N VAL A 551 -0.59 -10.07 27.32
CA VAL A 551 0.42 -9.17 27.89
C VAL A 551 -0.25 -7.99 28.61
N ALA A 552 0.46 -7.45 29.61
CA ALA A 552 0.01 -6.30 30.36
C ALA A 552 0.92 -5.09 30.11
N LEU A 553 0.30 -3.94 29.81
CA LEU A 553 0.97 -2.64 29.83
C LEU A 553 0.72 -1.98 31.19
N PRO A 554 1.76 -1.82 32.03
CA PRO A 554 1.61 -1.13 33.31
C PRO A 554 1.06 0.28 33.12
N GLU A 555 0.31 0.79 34.10
CA GLU A 555 -0.29 2.10 33.99
C GLU A 555 0.74 3.21 33.74
N LEU A 556 1.86 3.19 34.46
CA LEU A 556 2.98 4.13 34.31
C LEU A 556 3.78 3.95 33.00
N ALA A 557 3.49 2.91 32.22
CA ALA A 557 4.12 2.67 30.92
C ALA A 557 3.21 3.01 29.72
N ARG A 558 2.10 3.72 29.93
CA ARG A 558 1.21 4.15 28.85
C ARG A 558 1.91 5.13 27.93
N TYR A 559 1.50 5.13 26.66
CA TYR A 559 2.06 6.06 25.66
C TYR A 559 1.95 7.53 26.05
N SER A 560 0.83 7.91 26.66
CA SER A 560 0.53 9.28 27.12
C SER A 560 1.35 9.75 28.32
N ASP A 561 1.96 8.82 29.06
CA ASP A 561 2.70 9.20 30.27
C ASP A 561 4.02 9.89 29.89
N PRO A 562 4.42 10.96 30.64
CA PRO A 562 5.65 11.70 30.37
C PRO A 562 6.88 10.80 30.38
N ASP A 563 7.86 11.09 29.51
CA ASP A 563 9.08 10.28 29.41
C ASP A 563 9.84 10.19 30.72
N ALA A 564 9.88 11.29 31.50
CA ALA A 564 10.56 11.34 32.79
C ALA A 564 9.97 10.41 33.85
N THR A 565 8.70 10.02 33.74
CA THR A 565 7.99 9.18 34.71
C THR A 565 7.68 7.79 34.17
N ASN A 566 7.78 7.58 32.87
CA ASN A 566 7.51 6.31 32.22
C ASN A 566 8.76 5.42 32.25
N PRO A 567 8.79 4.31 33.01
CA PRO A 567 9.97 3.48 33.18
C PRO A 567 10.40 2.75 31.90
N TRP A 568 9.56 2.73 30.87
CA TRP A 568 9.85 2.08 29.58
C TRP A 568 10.39 3.06 28.53
N LYS A 569 10.44 4.35 28.84
CA LYS A 569 10.94 5.41 27.98
C LYS A 569 12.34 5.83 28.46
N SER A 570 13.33 5.57 27.64
CA SER A 570 14.71 6.02 27.85
C SER A 570 15.10 6.92 26.68
N ASP A 571 15.97 7.90 26.93
CA ASP A 571 16.54 8.77 25.89
C ASP A 571 17.93 8.35 25.45
N GLU A 572 18.48 7.28 26.00
CA GLU A 572 19.79 6.77 25.61
C GLU A 572 19.73 6.16 24.22
N ALA A 573 20.39 6.82 23.25
CA ALA A 573 20.56 6.27 21.91
C ALA A 573 21.55 5.09 21.93
N PHE A 574 21.40 4.16 20.98
CA PHE A 574 22.35 3.07 20.82
C PHE A 574 23.69 3.57 20.28
N THR A 575 24.77 3.10 20.87
CA THR A 575 26.13 3.34 20.36
C THR A 575 26.40 2.45 19.15
N ALA A 576 27.38 2.83 18.31
CA ALA A 576 27.84 2.02 17.20
C ALA A 576 28.30 0.62 17.62
N GLU A 577 28.90 0.50 18.81
CA GLU A 577 29.31 -0.78 19.41
C GLU A 577 28.12 -1.68 19.72
N GLN A 578 27.07 -1.13 20.31
CA GLN A 578 25.82 -1.87 20.60
C GLN A 578 25.12 -2.33 19.33
N ILE A 579 25.08 -1.47 18.28
CA ILE A 579 24.51 -1.84 16.98
C ILE A 579 25.31 -2.96 16.34
N SER A 580 26.64 -2.87 16.40
CA SER A 580 27.54 -3.94 15.93
C SER A 580 27.34 -5.25 16.72
N ALA A 581 27.07 -5.15 18.01
CA ALA A 581 26.75 -6.34 18.83
C ALA A 581 25.43 -6.98 18.39
N PHE A 582 24.38 -6.22 18.09
CA PHE A 582 23.12 -6.77 17.57
C PHE A 582 23.33 -7.58 16.29
N ILE A 583 24.17 -7.10 15.37
CA ILE A 583 24.48 -7.82 14.14
C ILE A 583 25.22 -9.13 14.44
N ARG A 584 26.28 -9.11 15.26
CA ARG A 584 27.05 -10.30 15.64
C ARG A 584 26.16 -11.34 16.34
N ASP A 585 25.36 -10.89 17.30
CA ASP A 585 24.46 -11.76 18.06
C ASP A 585 23.39 -12.38 17.15
N GLY A 586 22.80 -11.57 16.24
CA GLY A 586 21.83 -12.04 15.27
C GLY A 586 22.41 -13.08 14.30
N MET A 587 23.62 -12.87 13.79
CA MET A 587 24.31 -13.86 12.96
C MET A 587 24.59 -15.17 13.69
N THR A 588 24.88 -15.09 14.99
CA THR A 588 25.20 -16.26 15.81
C THR A 588 23.96 -17.05 16.21
N ASN A 589 22.90 -16.33 16.58
CA ASN A 589 21.70 -16.93 17.17
C ASN A 589 20.62 -17.30 16.15
N ARG A 590 20.60 -16.68 14.96
CA ARG A 590 19.59 -16.94 13.91
C ARG A 590 20.15 -17.92 12.88
N LYS A 591 19.55 -19.12 12.86
CA LYS A 591 19.97 -20.22 11.99
C LYS A 591 19.40 -20.04 10.58
N LEU A 592 20.25 -20.20 9.59
CA LEU A 592 19.81 -20.33 8.19
C LEU A 592 19.17 -21.69 7.94
N LEU A 593 18.38 -21.78 6.86
CA LEU A 593 17.87 -23.06 6.37
C LEU A 593 19.02 -24.05 6.14
N ASP A 594 18.80 -25.30 6.50
CA ASP A 594 19.72 -26.41 6.32
C ASP A 594 19.37 -27.27 5.09
N PHE A 595 18.50 -26.77 4.22
CA PHE A 595 18.09 -27.39 2.97
C PHE A 595 17.95 -26.36 1.85
N GLU A 596 18.12 -26.80 0.61
CA GLU A 596 17.85 -25.98 -0.57
C GLU A 596 16.44 -26.23 -1.06
N PRO A 597 15.63 -25.16 -1.32
CA PRO A 597 14.34 -25.29 -1.95
C PRO A 597 14.45 -25.89 -3.35
N ILE A 598 13.50 -26.76 -3.71
CA ILE A 598 13.42 -27.38 -5.03
C ILE A 598 12.28 -26.72 -5.79
N ALA A 599 12.57 -26.19 -6.97
CA ALA A 599 11.55 -25.71 -7.88
C ALA A 599 10.91 -26.90 -8.63
N PHE A 600 9.57 -26.94 -8.64
CA PHE A 600 8.77 -27.91 -9.36
C PHE A 600 8.00 -27.24 -10.49
N GLY A 601 7.79 -28.00 -11.58
CA GLY A 601 7.00 -27.53 -12.73
C GLY A 601 5.53 -27.32 -12.36
N SER A 602 4.88 -26.40 -13.06
CA SER A 602 3.47 -26.07 -12.90
C SER A 602 2.53 -26.99 -13.70
N LYS A 603 3.06 -27.82 -14.61
CA LYS A 603 2.27 -28.79 -15.37
C LYS A 603 1.99 -30.01 -14.50
N LEU A 604 0.79 -30.06 -13.92
CA LEU A 604 0.36 -31.16 -13.08
C LEU A 604 -0.36 -32.24 -13.90
N VAL A 605 -0.09 -33.52 -13.58
CA VAL A 605 -0.73 -34.69 -14.16
C VAL A 605 -1.21 -35.65 -13.06
N PRO A 606 -2.21 -36.52 -13.31
CA PRO A 606 -2.63 -37.53 -12.34
C PRO A 606 -1.47 -38.43 -11.91
N ALA A 607 -1.39 -38.75 -10.62
CA ALA A 607 -0.34 -39.59 -10.04
C ALA A 607 -0.57 -41.11 -10.29
N THR A 608 -1.50 -41.51 -11.16
CA THR A 608 -1.92 -42.89 -11.38
C THR A 608 -0.79 -43.83 -11.80
N GLU A 609 0.20 -43.34 -12.58
CA GLU A 609 1.36 -44.13 -13.00
C GLU A 609 2.26 -44.55 -11.82
N LEU A 610 2.22 -43.85 -10.73
CA LEU A 610 2.99 -44.17 -9.52
C LEU A 610 2.43 -45.34 -8.73
N LYS A 611 1.20 -45.79 -9.04
CA LYS A 611 0.50 -46.90 -8.35
C LYS A 611 0.55 -46.77 -6.83
N LEU A 612 0.27 -45.57 -6.35
CA LEU A 612 0.28 -45.27 -4.92
C LEU A 612 -0.75 -46.13 -4.18
N PRO A 613 -0.44 -46.60 -2.96
CA PRO A 613 -1.40 -47.36 -2.17
C PRO A 613 -2.60 -46.50 -1.79
N GLU A 614 -3.76 -47.14 -1.68
CA GLU A 614 -4.94 -46.51 -1.09
C GLU A 614 -4.67 -46.11 0.35
N VAL A 615 -5.12 -44.91 0.71
CA VAL A 615 -5.02 -44.38 2.06
C VAL A 615 -6.38 -43.95 2.58
N PRO A 616 -6.58 -43.95 3.91
CA PRO A 616 -7.82 -43.41 4.48
C PRO A 616 -8.01 -41.96 4.05
N ARG A 617 -9.20 -41.61 3.60
CA ARG A 617 -9.52 -40.28 3.17
C ARG A 617 -9.25 -39.24 4.27
N GLY A 618 -8.68 -38.13 3.88
CA GLY A 618 -8.46 -36.98 4.76
C GLY A 618 -9.76 -36.23 5.08
N ASN A 619 -9.81 -34.96 4.75
CA ASN A 619 -10.99 -34.11 4.98
C ASN A 619 -12.12 -34.42 3.99
N ALA A 620 -13.40 -34.38 4.46
CA ALA A 620 -14.55 -34.46 3.56
C ALA A 620 -14.66 -33.21 2.64
N GLY A 621 -14.28 -32.06 3.13
CA GLY A 621 -14.24 -30.78 2.40
C GLY A 621 -13.15 -29.88 2.90
N ILE A 622 -12.91 -28.80 2.21
CA ILE A 622 -11.90 -27.79 2.51
C ILE A 622 -12.57 -26.47 2.90
N TYR A 623 -12.25 -25.99 4.10
CA TYR A 623 -12.73 -24.71 4.61
C TYR A 623 -11.70 -23.61 4.32
N LEU A 624 -12.11 -22.56 3.60
CA LEU A 624 -11.23 -21.51 3.11
C LEU A 624 -11.77 -20.09 3.37
N ARG A 625 -10.90 -19.11 3.25
CA ARG A 625 -11.21 -17.67 3.19
C ARG A 625 -10.30 -16.99 2.18
N GLY A 626 -10.83 -15.96 1.49
CA GLY A 626 -10.12 -15.25 0.44
C GLY A 626 -10.13 -16.05 -0.86
N VAL A 627 -9.05 -15.98 -1.63
CA VAL A 627 -8.91 -16.67 -2.91
C VAL A 627 -8.09 -17.94 -2.73
N ARG A 628 -8.56 -19.05 -3.30
CA ARG A 628 -7.86 -20.34 -3.33
C ARG A 628 -8.06 -21.05 -4.65
N ASP A 629 -6.95 -21.59 -5.16
CA ASP A 629 -6.89 -22.37 -6.38
C ASP A 629 -6.87 -23.87 -6.06
N PHE A 630 -7.69 -24.61 -6.75
CA PHE A 630 -7.67 -26.06 -6.80
C PHE A 630 -7.36 -26.49 -8.23
N TRP A 631 -6.65 -27.61 -8.36
CA TRP A 631 -6.25 -28.15 -9.65
C TRP A 631 -6.96 -29.47 -9.88
N THR A 632 -7.61 -29.62 -11.06
CA THR A 632 -8.33 -30.82 -11.44
C THR A 632 -7.94 -31.27 -12.83
N TRP A 633 -8.22 -32.54 -13.15
CA TRP A 633 -7.88 -33.15 -14.43
C TRP A 633 -9.11 -33.70 -15.12
N ILE A 634 -9.29 -33.40 -16.39
CA ILE A 634 -10.42 -33.82 -17.22
C ILE A 634 -9.91 -34.79 -18.29
N GLU A 635 -10.33 -36.06 -18.21
CA GLU A 635 -9.91 -37.09 -19.18
C GLU A 635 -10.79 -37.09 -20.42
N LYS A 636 -12.09 -36.95 -20.27
CA LYS A 636 -13.09 -37.00 -21.34
C LYS A 636 -13.87 -35.70 -21.46
N GLN A 637 -14.18 -35.33 -22.69
CA GLN A 637 -14.91 -34.11 -23.00
C GLN A 637 -16.16 -34.39 -23.87
N PRO A 638 -17.23 -33.56 -23.75
CA PRO A 638 -17.38 -32.50 -22.76
C PRO A 638 -17.58 -33.08 -21.35
N ALA A 639 -17.17 -32.33 -20.32
CA ALA A 639 -17.27 -32.74 -18.93
C ALA A 639 -18.03 -31.70 -18.08
N THR A 640 -18.65 -32.19 -17.02
CA THR A 640 -19.21 -31.37 -15.94
C THR A 640 -18.49 -31.73 -14.65
N ILE A 641 -17.85 -30.76 -14.04
CA ILE A 641 -17.25 -30.86 -12.71
C ILE A 641 -18.33 -30.49 -11.70
N THR A 642 -18.65 -31.42 -10.81
CA THR A 642 -19.67 -31.19 -9.78
C THR A 642 -18.99 -31.03 -8.43
N LEU A 643 -19.23 -29.87 -7.77
CA LEU A 643 -18.79 -29.59 -6.42
C LEU A 643 -19.99 -29.29 -5.52
N THR A 644 -19.76 -29.27 -4.22
CA THR A 644 -20.71 -28.73 -3.25
C THR A 644 -20.05 -27.57 -2.50
N GLY A 645 -20.74 -26.45 -2.44
CA GLY A 645 -20.25 -25.23 -1.79
C GLY A 645 -21.22 -24.70 -0.75
N LYS A 646 -20.69 -24.24 0.36
CA LYS A 646 -21.44 -23.55 1.44
C LYS A 646 -20.69 -22.26 1.77
N ALA A 647 -21.33 -21.08 1.59
CA ALA A 647 -20.71 -19.78 1.81
C ALA A 647 -21.40 -18.97 2.92
N GLY A 648 -20.77 -17.86 3.34
CA GLY A 648 -21.29 -16.99 4.40
C GLY A 648 -21.13 -17.52 5.82
N ILE A 649 -20.28 -18.51 6.03
CA ILE A 649 -20.14 -19.22 7.32
C ILE A 649 -19.75 -18.25 8.44
N ILE A 650 -18.87 -17.28 8.17
CA ILE A 650 -18.42 -16.27 9.13
C ILE A 650 -19.16 -14.94 8.92
N TYR A 651 -19.13 -14.42 7.69
CA TYR A 651 -19.70 -13.11 7.33
C TYR A 651 -20.68 -13.21 6.16
N PRO A 652 -21.98 -13.29 6.40
CA PRO A 652 -22.96 -13.46 5.31
C PRO A 652 -23.17 -12.17 4.48
N THR A 653 -22.56 -11.06 4.85
CA THR A 653 -22.75 -9.76 4.20
C THR A 653 -21.71 -9.42 3.12
N CYS A 654 -20.79 -10.34 2.81
CA CYS A 654 -19.69 -10.08 1.88
C CYS A 654 -20.02 -10.39 0.40
N GLY A 655 -21.30 -10.64 0.07
CA GLY A 655 -21.71 -11.04 -1.27
C GLY A 655 -21.60 -12.54 -1.52
N HIS A 656 -21.81 -12.98 -2.76
CA HIS A 656 -21.69 -14.39 -3.13
C HIS A 656 -20.21 -14.82 -3.19
N ALA A 657 -19.90 -16.05 -2.84
CA ALA A 657 -18.60 -16.64 -3.16
C ALA A 657 -18.60 -17.07 -4.63
N LYS A 658 -17.51 -16.78 -5.35
CA LYS A 658 -17.39 -17.06 -6.77
C LYS A 658 -16.53 -18.30 -6.99
N VAL A 659 -16.94 -19.12 -7.94
CA VAL A 659 -16.20 -20.31 -8.36
C VAL A 659 -16.02 -20.25 -9.87
N ASP A 660 -14.78 -20.09 -10.31
CA ASP A 660 -14.40 -19.93 -11.72
C ASP A 660 -13.55 -21.09 -12.18
N LEU A 661 -13.80 -21.58 -13.40
CA LEU A 661 -13.05 -22.68 -14.04
C LEU A 661 -12.20 -22.16 -15.20
N TYR A 662 -10.91 -22.45 -15.19
CA TYR A 662 -9.94 -22.04 -16.20
C TYR A 662 -9.23 -23.27 -16.80
N PRO A 663 -9.33 -23.53 -18.12
CA PRO A 663 -8.51 -24.53 -18.80
C PRO A 663 -7.09 -23.99 -19.02
N LEU A 664 -6.06 -24.81 -18.79
CA LEU A 664 -4.67 -24.40 -19.00
C LEU A 664 -4.17 -24.54 -20.44
N ALA A 665 -4.99 -25.07 -21.34
CA ALA A 665 -4.64 -25.23 -22.75
C ALA A 665 -4.65 -23.91 -23.55
N GLU A 666 -5.22 -22.83 -23.01
CA GLU A 666 -5.28 -21.51 -23.66
C GLU A 666 -4.45 -20.48 -22.91
N ALA A 667 -3.62 -19.75 -23.66
CA ALA A 667 -2.68 -18.76 -23.14
C ALA A 667 -3.35 -17.49 -22.53
N GLU A 668 -4.67 -17.33 -22.70
CA GLU A 668 -5.45 -16.24 -22.09
C GLU A 668 -6.48 -16.80 -21.13
N SER A 669 -6.30 -16.48 -19.89
CA SER A 669 -7.02 -16.97 -18.72
C SER A 669 -8.46 -16.41 -18.60
N LYS A 670 -9.34 -16.73 -19.55
CA LYS A 670 -10.76 -16.46 -19.41
C LYS A 670 -11.45 -17.68 -18.79
N ALA A 671 -12.24 -17.45 -17.74
CA ALA A 671 -13.06 -18.50 -17.14
C ALA A 671 -14.03 -19.07 -18.19
N VAL A 672 -14.08 -20.39 -18.32
CA VAL A 672 -15.01 -21.11 -19.23
C VAL A 672 -16.32 -21.47 -18.52
N ALA A 673 -16.33 -21.49 -17.21
CA ALA A 673 -17.52 -21.64 -16.40
C ALA A 673 -17.40 -20.81 -15.11
N HIS A 674 -18.54 -20.33 -14.65
CA HIS A 674 -18.68 -19.47 -13.47
C HIS A 674 -19.89 -19.90 -12.67
N PHE A 675 -19.78 -19.89 -11.33
CA PHE A 675 -20.87 -20.12 -10.40
C PHE A 675 -20.75 -19.18 -9.20
N GLU A 676 -21.89 -18.70 -8.69
CA GLU A 676 -21.96 -17.87 -7.49
C GLU A 676 -22.69 -18.61 -6.38
N ILE A 677 -22.01 -18.80 -5.23
CA ILE A 677 -22.58 -19.45 -4.04
C ILE A 677 -23.19 -18.38 -3.14
N PRO A 678 -24.52 -18.41 -2.89
CA PRO A 678 -25.17 -17.48 -1.97
C PRO A 678 -24.59 -17.60 -0.53
N PRO A 679 -24.47 -16.47 0.21
CA PRO A 679 -23.94 -16.48 1.57
C PRO A 679 -25.01 -16.85 2.62
N ASP A 680 -25.83 -17.87 2.34
CA ASP A 680 -26.99 -18.30 3.14
C ASP A 680 -26.71 -19.48 4.09
N LYS A 681 -25.45 -19.96 4.11
CA LYS A 681 -24.98 -21.11 4.88
C LYS A 681 -25.64 -22.44 4.51
N ALA A 682 -26.30 -22.51 3.36
CA ALA A 682 -26.86 -23.75 2.80
C ALA A 682 -25.84 -24.42 1.85
N ASP A 683 -26.02 -25.72 1.62
CA ASP A 683 -25.22 -26.46 0.64
C ASP A 683 -25.80 -26.22 -0.76
N HIS A 684 -24.94 -25.79 -1.70
CA HIS A 684 -25.28 -25.57 -3.10
C HIS A 684 -24.47 -26.51 -4.00
N VAL A 685 -25.13 -27.13 -4.95
CA VAL A 685 -24.48 -27.93 -6.00
C VAL A 685 -23.94 -26.95 -7.05
N ILE A 686 -22.67 -27.10 -7.36
CA ILE A 686 -21.93 -26.26 -8.32
C ILE A 686 -21.62 -27.14 -9.53
N GLU A 687 -22.12 -26.77 -10.70
CA GLU A 687 -21.81 -27.44 -11.95
C GLU A 687 -20.97 -26.53 -12.85
N LEU A 688 -19.72 -26.94 -13.10
CA LEU A 688 -18.79 -26.24 -13.97
C LEU A 688 -18.57 -27.07 -15.25
N LYS A 689 -19.01 -26.55 -16.39
CA LYS A 689 -18.94 -27.25 -17.67
C LYS A 689 -17.70 -26.84 -18.45
N THR A 690 -17.00 -27.79 -19.04
CA THR A 690 -15.85 -27.54 -19.90
C THR A 690 -15.88 -28.43 -21.16
N ALA A 691 -15.42 -27.89 -22.28
CA ALA A 691 -15.18 -28.62 -23.51
C ALA A 691 -13.69 -28.97 -23.70
N PHE A 692 -12.84 -28.60 -22.76
CA PHE A 692 -11.39 -28.78 -22.84
C PHE A 692 -10.95 -30.01 -22.03
N PRO A 693 -10.00 -30.82 -22.52
CA PRO A 693 -9.36 -31.88 -21.75
C PRO A 693 -8.16 -31.35 -20.94
N GLY A 694 -7.64 -32.19 -20.05
CA GLY A 694 -6.40 -31.96 -19.33
C GLY A 694 -6.55 -31.12 -18.07
N LEU A 695 -5.51 -30.41 -17.73
CA LEU A 695 -5.39 -29.67 -16.48
C LEU A 695 -6.26 -28.42 -16.47
N HIS A 696 -7.04 -28.25 -15.40
CA HIS A 696 -7.87 -27.08 -15.13
C HIS A 696 -7.57 -26.52 -13.76
N ARG A 697 -7.71 -25.20 -13.64
CA ARG A 697 -7.69 -24.48 -12.36
C ARG A 697 -9.12 -24.09 -11.98
N ILE A 698 -9.51 -24.40 -10.75
CA ILE A 698 -10.76 -23.94 -10.14
C ILE A 698 -10.38 -22.89 -9.09
N GLU A 699 -10.75 -21.65 -9.35
CA GLU A 699 -10.55 -20.56 -8.40
C GLU A 699 -11.81 -20.35 -7.57
N VAL A 700 -11.66 -20.41 -6.25
CA VAL A 700 -12.73 -20.08 -5.29
C VAL A 700 -12.36 -18.75 -4.62
N SER A 701 -13.20 -17.75 -4.81
CA SER A 701 -13.02 -16.41 -4.24
C SER A 701 -14.22 -16.04 -3.36
N ASP A 702 -14.01 -15.91 -2.07
CA ASP A 702 -15.07 -15.66 -1.10
C ASP A 702 -14.97 -14.31 -0.37
N GLY A 703 -14.07 -13.46 -0.77
CA GLY A 703 -13.88 -12.13 -0.19
C GLY A 703 -13.53 -12.12 1.30
N THR A 704 -13.58 -13.21 2.03
CA THR A 704 -13.30 -13.37 3.48
C THR A 704 -14.51 -13.91 4.30
N GLN A 705 -15.59 -14.28 3.63
CA GLN A 705 -16.83 -14.67 4.33
C GLN A 705 -16.81 -16.07 4.97
N GLY A 706 -15.84 -16.89 4.58
CA GLY A 706 -15.74 -18.29 4.99
C GLY A 706 -16.60 -19.21 4.14
N THR A 707 -15.93 -20.11 3.38
CA THR A 707 -16.56 -21.02 2.43
C THR A 707 -16.05 -22.44 2.62
N LEU A 708 -16.94 -23.41 2.64
CA LEU A 708 -16.62 -24.83 2.61
C LEU A 708 -16.86 -25.35 1.19
N ILE A 709 -15.83 -25.97 0.59
CA ILE A 709 -15.91 -26.63 -0.71
C ILE A 709 -15.66 -28.12 -0.52
N SER A 710 -16.50 -28.96 -1.15
CA SER A 710 -16.33 -30.39 -1.21
C SER A 710 -16.62 -30.93 -2.60
N TRP A 711 -16.15 -32.14 -2.91
CA TRP A 711 -16.25 -32.78 -4.21
C TRP A 711 -16.41 -34.30 -4.05
N PRO A 712 -16.92 -35.02 -5.08
CA PRO A 712 -17.07 -36.45 -5.07
C PRO A 712 -15.75 -37.20 -4.85
N ASP A 713 -15.83 -38.39 -4.32
CA ASP A 713 -14.68 -39.26 -4.08
C ASP A 713 -14.02 -39.69 -5.39
N GLY A 714 -12.68 -39.71 -5.39
CA GLY A 714 -11.88 -40.13 -6.54
C GLY A 714 -11.80 -39.08 -7.68
N MET A 715 -12.42 -37.93 -7.53
CA MET A 715 -12.24 -36.85 -8.50
C MET A 715 -10.85 -36.23 -8.33
N PRO A 716 -10.00 -36.22 -9.36
CA PRO A 716 -8.73 -35.55 -9.24
C PRO A 716 -8.89 -34.09 -8.77
N MET A 717 -8.34 -33.78 -7.61
CA MET A 717 -8.46 -32.45 -6.99
C MET A 717 -7.29 -32.21 -6.05
N THR A 718 -6.41 -31.33 -6.44
CA THR A 718 -5.17 -31.02 -5.71
C THR A 718 -5.09 -29.55 -5.37
N LEU A 719 -4.68 -29.26 -4.13
CA LEU A 719 -4.35 -27.94 -3.65
C LEU A 719 -2.82 -27.78 -3.71
N VAL A 720 -2.33 -26.74 -4.37
CA VAL A 720 -0.90 -26.39 -4.34
C VAL A 720 -0.61 -25.55 -3.11
N SER A 721 0.40 -25.92 -2.34
CA SER A 721 0.86 -25.19 -1.17
C SER A 721 2.36 -24.97 -1.22
N SER A 722 2.75 -23.94 -1.98
CA SER A 722 4.12 -23.44 -2.12
C SER A 722 4.35 -22.18 -1.28
N GLN A 723 5.57 -21.67 -1.33
CA GLN A 723 5.91 -20.40 -0.68
C GLN A 723 5.13 -19.22 -1.30
N GLU A 724 4.90 -19.24 -2.60
CA GLU A 724 4.14 -18.22 -3.35
C GLU A 724 2.63 -18.32 -3.09
N GLN A 725 2.14 -19.53 -2.92
CA GLN A 725 0.73 -19.84 -2.66
C GLN A 725 0.58 -20.75 -1.44
N PRO A 726 0.77 -20.24 -0.22
CA PRO A 726 0.64 -21.07 0.98
C PRO A 726 -0.81 -21.52 1.18
N ALA A 727 -1.03 -22.80 1.47
CA ALA A 727 -2.34 -23.31 1.85
C ALA A 727 -2.74 -22.75 3.22
N LYS A 728 -3.51 -21.69 3.19
CA LYS A 728 -4.12 -21.09 4.38
C LYS A 728 -5.55 -21.63 4.52
N LEU A 729 -5.66 -22.81 5.11
CA LEU A 729 -6.91 -23.49 5.35
C LEU A 729 -7.42 -23.19 6.78
N PHE A 730 -8.72 -23.14 6.93
CA PHE A 730 -9.37 -22.93 8.23
C PHE A 730 -9.77 -24.24 8.90
N GLY A 731 -9.89 -24.21 10.23
CA GLY A 731 -10.14 -25.38 11.02
C GLY A 731 -8.94 -26.33 11.10
N ARG A 732 -9.23 -27.59 11.46
CA ARG A 732 -8.24 -28.68 11.48
C ARG A 732 -8.42 -29.49 10.20
N TRP A 733 -7.28 -29.71 9.50
CA TRP A 733 -7.28 -30.43 8.23
C TRP A 733 -6.30 -31.59 8.21
N HIS A 734 -6.57 -32.59 7.32
CA HIS A 734 -5.75 -33.77 7.07
C HIS A 734 -5.64 -33.95 5.56
N LEU A 735 -4.42 -33.76 5.01
CA LEU A 735 -4.12 -33.90 3.57
C LEU A 735 -2.82 -34.68 3.39
N TYR A 736 -2.74 -35.36 2.27
CA TYR A 736 -1.59 -36.17 1.85
C TYR A 736 -0.76 -35.42 0.80
N PHE A 737 0.53 -35.73 0.75
CA PHE A 737 1.46 -35.28 -0.25
C PHE A 737 2.46 -36.38 -0.59
N TYR A 738 3.03 -36.32 -1.79
CA TYR A 738 3.99 -37.29 -2.26
C TYR A 738 5.43 -36.89 -1.93
N VAL A 739 6.23 -37.83 -1.44
CA VAL A 739 7.66 -37.66 -1.20
C VAL A 739 8.40 -38.44 -2.30
N PRO A 740 9.01 -37.76 -3.31
CA PRO A 740 9.64 -38.42 -4.44
C PRO A 740 10.76 -39.36 -4.06
N LYS A 741 11.03 -40.39 -4.89
CA LYS A 741 12.16 -41.31 -4.71
C LYS A 741 13.50 -40.55 -4.70
N GLY A 742 14.34 -40.87 -3.72
CA GLY A 742 15.61 -40.22 -3.48
C GLY A 742 15.54 -38.95 -2.63
N THR A 743 14.37 -38.54 -2.14
CA THR A 743 14.23 -37.41 -1.21
C THR A 743 14.93 -37.73 0.12
N LYS A 744 15.76 -36.81 0.61
CA LYS A 744 16.48 -36.97 1.89
C LYS A 744 15.80 -36.18 3.02
N ILE A 745 15.19 -35.06 2.69
CA ILE A 745 14.60 -34.12 3.67
C ILE A 745 13.25 -33.64 3.15
N ILE A 746 12.26 -33.68 4.02
CA ILE A 746 10.99 -32.93 3.84
C ILE A 746 11.20 -31.58 4.51
N GLY A 747 11.45 -30.56 3.72
CA GLY A 747 11.60 -29.16 4.14
C GLY A 747 10.39 -28.33 3.78
N GLY A 748 10.01 -27.42 4.68
CA GLY A 748 8.88 -26.54 4.47
C GLY A 748 8.72 -25.54 5.61
N PHE A 749 7.58 -24.85 5.62
CA PHE A 749 7.22 -23.87 6.63
C PHE A 749 5.86 -24.20 7.26
N SER A 750 5.70 -23.90 8.54
CA SER A 750 4.45 -24.10 9.29
C SER A 750 4.21 -22.90 10.21
N GLU A 751 2.98 -22.39 10.23
CA GLU A 751 2.54 -21.35 11.20
C GLU A 751 1.72 -21.92 12.35
N GLY A 752 1.20 -23.13 12.21
CA GLY A 752 0.28 -23.69 13.19
C GLY A 752 0.59 -25.11 13.59
N GLY A 753 -0.09 -25.58 14.62
CA GLY A 753 0.04 -26.92 15.18
C GLY A 753 -0.47 -28.03 14.26
N GLY A 754 -0.18 -29.26 14.63
CA GLY A 754 -0.55 -30.49 13.92
C GLY A 754 0.57 -31.51 13.90
N PHE A 755 0.41 -32.56 13.09
CA PHE A 755 1.34 -33.68 13.02
C PHE A 755 1.78 -33.93 11.58
N LEU A 756 3.04 -34.29 11.39
CA LEU A 756 3.52 -34.94 10.18
C LEU A 756 3.54 -36.43 10.41
N LEU A 757 2.87 -37.18 9.56
CA LEU A 757 2.85 -38.63 9.61
C LEU A 757 3.61 -39.22 8.45
N ASP A 758 4.35 -40.33 8.74
CA ASP A 758 4.97 -41.17 7.72
C ASP A 758 3.95 -42.02 6.95
N PRO A 759 4.38 -42.78 5.93
CA PRO A 759 3.48 -43.58 5.09
C PRO A 759 2.66 -44.64 5.85
N VAL A 760 3.09 -45.08 7.03
CA VAL A 760 2.37 -46.04 7.84
C VAL A 760 1.48 -45.39 8.91
N GLY A 761 1.42 -44.06 8.91
CA GLY A 761 0.56 -43.28 9.82
C GLY A 761 1.16 -42.99 11.19
N LYS A 762 2.48 -43.24 11.37
CA LYS A 762 3.21 -42.88 12.59
C LYS A 762 3.58 -41.42 12.61
N THR A 763 3.36 -40.73 13.70
CA THR A 763 3.82 -39.35 13.90
C THR A 763 5.35 -39.28 13.95
N VAL A 764 5.95 -38.57 13.01
CA VAL A 764 7.38 -38.31 12.94
C VAL A 764 7.75 -36.91 13.41
N HIS A 765 6.81 -35.97 13.34
CA HIS A 765 6.99 -34.63 13.83
C HIS A 765 5.69 -34.02 14.37
N THR A 766 5.82 -33.24 15.44
CA THR A 766 4.71 -32.46 16.01
C THR A 766 5.00 -30.99 15.82
N PHE A 767 4.13 -30.32 15.06
CA PHE A 767 4.22 -28.88 14.86
C PHE A 767 3.61 -28.16 16.06
N LEU A 768 4.30 -27.15 16.55
CA LEU A 768 3.78 -26.23 17.55
C LEU A 768 2.98 -25.11 16.86
N ASP A 769 2.13 -24.42 17.62
CA ASP A 769 1.47 -23.20 17.15
C ASP A 769 2.47 -22.01 17.14
N LYS A 770 3.56 -22.19 16.40
CA LYS A 770 4.68 -21.26 16.28
C LYS A 770 5.17 -21.24 14.83
N PRO A 771 5.28 -20.04 14.20
CA PRO A 771 5.82 -19.95 12.86
C PRO A 771 7.28 -20.41 12.81
N GLY A 772 7.61 -21.21 11.80
CA GLY A 772 8.99 -21.62 11.56
C GLY A 772 9.16 -22.60 10.41
N TYR A 773 10.36 -22.66 9.89
CA TYR A 773 10.75 -23.69 8.95
C TYR A 773 10.97 -25.03 9.67
N PHE A 774 10.69 -26.09 8.96
CA PHE A 774 10.96 -27.45 9.42
C PHE A 774 11.80 -28.21 8.40
N SER A 775 12.64 -29.12 8.90
CA SER A 775 13.54 -29.98 8.14
C SER A 775 13.45 -31.37 8.76
N ILE A 776 12.81 -32.31 8.07
CA ILE A 776 12.56 -33.64 8.59
C ILE A 776 13.26 -34.67 7.70
N PRO A 777 14.22 -35.43 8.25
CA PRO A 777 14.90 -36.48 7.50
C PRO A 777 13.89 -37.56 7.04
N VAL A 778 14.03 -37.99 5.79
CA VAL A 778 13.27 -39.11 5.24
C VAL A 778 14.02 -40.40 5.53
N PRO A 779 13.45 -41.34 6.32
CA PRO A 779 14.08 -42.65 6.58
C PRO A 779 14.25 -43.44 5.30
N HIS A 780 15.23 -44.31 5.28
CA HIS A 780 15.48 -45.20 4.14
C HIS A 780 14.27 -46.05 3.79
N GLY A 781 13.82 -45.98 2.51
CA GLY A 781 12.67 -46.70 2.00
C GLY A 781 11.31 -46.06 2.32
N GLU A 782 11.30 -44.86 2.93
CA GLU A 782 10.06 -44.09 3.15
C GLU A 782 9.88 -42.96 2.11
N ASP A 783 10.77 -42.83 1.15
CA ASP A 783 10.61 -42.07 -0.08
C ASP A 783 9.83 -42.86 -1.15
N GLY A 784 9.35 -42.22 -2.19
CA GLY A 784 8.45 -42.82 -3.19
C GLY A 784 7.05 -43.11 -2.65
N LYS A 785 6.61 -42.48 -1.57
CA LYS A 785 5.39 -42.80 -0.85
C LYS A 785 4.60 -41.54 -0.47
N LEU A 786 3.35 -41.75 -0.05
CA LEU A 786 2.50 -40.69 0.52
C LEU A 786 2.81 -40.48 1.99
N TRP A 787 3.03 -39.24 2.35
CA TRP A 787 3.07 -38.72 3.70
C TRP A 787 1.85 -37.84 3.96
N SER A 788 1.56 -37.49 5.20
CA SER A 788 0.40 -36.64 5.48
C SER A 788 0.61 -35.65 6.60
N PHE A 789 -0.07 -34.52 6.46
CA PHE A 789 -0.31 -33.58 7.54
C PHE A 789 -1.65 -33.89 8.19
N LYS A 790 -1.66 -34.14 9.50
CA LYS A 790 -2.88 -34.47 10.25
C LYS A 790 -3.15 -33.47 11.35
N HIS A 791 -4.45 -33.14 11.57
CA HIS A 791 -4.89 -32.11 12.52
C HIS A 791 -4.16 -30.78 12.37
N SER A 792 -3.79 -30.46 11.15
CA SER A 792 -3.02 -29.25 10.81
C SER A 792 -3.89 -28.02 10.85
N ALA A 793 -3.28 -26.90 11.28
CA ALA A 793 -3.89 -25.58 11.29
C ALA A 793 -2.92 -24.52 10.75
N GLY A 794 -3.44 -23.38 10.33
CA GLY A 794 -2.64 -22.27 9.84
C GLY A 794 -2.02 -22.50 8.45
N ASN A 795 -1.10 -21.60 8.07
CA ASN A 795 -0.31 -21.74 6.84
C ASN A 795 0.67 -22.90 6.96
N ARG A 796 0.79 -23.66 5.86
CA ARG A 796 1.82 -24.69 5.73
C ARG A 796 2.16 -24.87 4.26
N PHE A 797 3.45 -24.84 3.92
CA PHE A 797 3.90 -25.09 2.56
C PHE A 797 5.15 -25.98 2.52
N LEU A 798 5.33 -26.65 1.40
CA LEU A 798 6.41 -27.59 1.12
C LEU A 798 7.45 -26.94 0.20
N MET A 799 8.74 -27.25 0.40
CA MET A 799 9.84 -26.62 -0.32
C MET A 799 10.82 -27.62 -0.97
N THR A 800 10.88 -28.86 -0.48
CA THR A 800 11.82 -29.87 -0.99
C THR A 800 11.12 -31.06 -1.66
N VAL A 801 9.81 -31.07 -1.57
CA VAL A 801 8.93 -32.07 -2.21
C VAL A 801 7.82 -31.32 -2.96
N PRO A 802 7.15 -31.95 -3.95
CA PRO A 802 6.06 -31.30 -4.67
C PRO A 802 5.05 -30.68 -3.71
N PRO A 803 4.72 -29.40 -3.83
CA PRO A 803 3.81 -28.74 -2.91
C PRO A 803 2.32 -29.07 -3.20
N CYS A 804 2.05 -30.29 -3.55
CA CYS A 804 0.74 -30.80 -3.98
C CYS A 804 0.07 -31.58 -2.84
N LEU A 805 -1.09 -31.08 -2.39
CA LEU A 805 -1.86 -31.66 -1.29
C LEU A 805 -3.20 -32.20 -1.82
N ALA A 806 -3.59 -33.42 -1.42
CA ALA A 806 -4.86 -34.04 -1.78
C ALA A 806 -5.47 -34.79 -0.59
N ARG A 807 -6.76 -35.14 -0.67
CA ARG A 807 -7.45 -35.88 0.40
C ARG A 807 -7.06 -37.35 0.42
N ASP A 808 -6.66 -37.91 -0.71
CA ASP A 808 -6.18 -39.29 -0.87
C ASP A 808 -5.32 -39.46 -2.14
N ALA A 809 -4.85 -40.69 -2.40
CA ALA A 809 -3.97 -40.98 -3.53
C ALA A 809 -4.62 -40.76 -4.90
N SER A 810 -5.92 -41.05 -5.03
CA SER A 810 -6.66 -41.00 -6.29
C SER A 810 -6.93 -39.58 -6.77
N GLU A 811 -6.93 -38.63 -5.84
CA GLU A 811 -7.17 -37.20 -6.10
C GLU A 811 -5.88 -36.41 -6.41
N LEU A 812 -4.71 -37.03 -6.22
CA LEU A 812 -3.43 -36.32 -6.28
C LEU A 812 -2.96 -36.08 -7.72
N LEU A 813 -2.70 -34.82 -8.03
CA LEU A 813 -1.95 -34.37 -9.20
C LEU A 813 -0.53 -34.00 -8.76
N LEU A 814 0.46 -34.34 -9.59
CA LEU A 814 1.86 -34.05 -9.34
C LEU A 814 2.51 -33.42 -10.56
N PRO A 815 3.63 -32.70 -10.42
CA PRO A 815 4.43 -32.24 -11.54
C PRO A 815 4.80 -33.39 -12.47
N GLU A 816 4.60 -33.18 -13.78
CA GLU A 816 4.82 -34.21 -14.82
C GLU A 816 6.22 -34.84 -14.75
N GLU A 817 7.24 -33.99 -14.47
CA GLU A 817 8.62 -34.47 -14.34
C GLU A 817 8.83 -35.41 -13.15
N VAL A 818 8.08 -35.22 -12.06
CA VAL A 818 8.16 -36.07 -10.87
C VAL A 818 7.53 -37.44 -11.18
N VAL A 819 6.33 -37.46 -11.79
CA VAL A 819 5.64 -38.68 -12.19
C VAL A 819 6.50 -39.45 -13.19
N ALA A 820 7.01 -38.78 -14.25
CA ALA A 820 7.83 -39.38 -15.27
C ALA A 820 9.15 -39.99 -14.73
N LYS A 821 9.76 -39.34 -13.76
CA LYS A 821 10.99 -39.80 -13.10
C LYS A 821 10.75 -41.04 -12.23
N ASP A 822 9.73 -40.99 -11.40
CA ASP A 822 9.52 -41.99 -10.34
C ASP A 822 8.74 -43.22 -10.85
N ALA A 823 7.96 -43.10 -11.94
CA ALA A 823 7.34 -44.24 -12.60
C ALA A 823 8.36 -45.13 -13.35
N ARG A 824 9.52 -44.56 -13.81
CA ARG A 824 10.60 -45.30 -14.50
C ARG A 824 11.55 -46.02 -13.56
N ARG A 825 11.57 -45.67 -12.29
CA ARG A 825 12.39 -46.28 -11.23
C ARG A 825 11.58 -47.32 -10.44
#